data_fbc044745f633efe8ee6533d8361169d
#
_entry.id   fbc044745f633efe8ee6533d8361169d
#
_cell.length_a   1.000
_cell.length_b   1.000
_cell.length_c   1.000
_cell.angle_alpha   90.00
_cell.angle_beta   90.00
_cell.angle_gamma   90.00
#
_symmetry.space_group_name_H-M   'P 1'
#
loop_
_entity.id
_entity.type
_entity.pdbx_description
1 polymer ?
#
loop_
_entity_poly.entity_id
_entity_poly.type
_entity_poly.pdbx_seq_one_letter_code
_entity_poly.pdbx_strand_id
1 'polypeptide(L)'
;MGCRLKRGGKSRGMERGSSAIAVTLLILLPIPPSHFLEDITQGEIIIEAESAWTVFEWNELIKQGIQPIRQLSETEMLAWGPLDGNSPPAKKTEYRGSENQVEQFLVILEPWLPKTIRDDINTKLDALILNPEIINTPVDDSPVPQIIMITPEVSFFDWWQELNNMHGLYWVEPVLTTNGRNNIAAAIMQNGSTTDQPAWLLGLDGSGVIIANADSGIDRDHACFREATEAGASGSEWNNATGTPGHSHRKIVFLNETIDGWDSVGDDNYQHGTHIAGSLACRSIWEIAAENQGDWSNSTPGEGTSMAHGARLVVEDVVNGSGWNIPPISDLFWEAADNGAIIRSDSWGDDTTNYTSRTSQFDTWLYQVPWSISFVAPGNTGAEVLEPANGLNVVSVGVSAKDGTNDLWTLSPREPTAQGRMGVTIVVPGENVISAKADGLHDSNNNDLKSSTGSSMATPQAAAYAAVIQQMVEEGWISSNESRSMTTTSSLRPDWAEHVNENLSSGTILLSDGFTPSGPLLKALMTLSGESLEGGRQSELTLGGAPDNQQGWGRVNLSNLIDFEYIEDNVENISIEPAENIWIHDSFRLHNNEWENLVTSWVGGDETNSISNHKWKGEGAVGPFLSTDEYVVWNIPLRDGEDLDIQLVWNSAPNIDNRDDLDLQVILPDGRILLGNDFDENGISDEIENIEGVHINSSKLVGINSVQIKIIARNVNVGPTSGVIGLNGDKIGFALALKGVERSGVYAEKSWEEIVIINDQGGEQGGVFSIKYSIISILLLLVVVLSLVAIDRVRILDNNELNLPMNEGEPSNDEGGSLHTAEAVYMGDDDE
;
A
#
# COMPACT_ATOMS: atom_id res chain seq x y z
N MET A 1 -14.09 -31.75 -11.15
CA MET A 1 -14.16 -30.30 -11.42
C MET A 1 -14.37 -30.16 -12.91
N GLY A 2 -15.40 -29.47 -13.33
CA GLY A 2 -15.77 -29.33 -14.72
C GLY A 2 -15.71 -27.86 -15.13
N CYS A 3 -14.76 -27.50 -15.96
CA CYS A 3 -14.75 -26.22 -16.65
C CYS A 3 -15.59 -26.26 -17.92
N ARG A 4 -16.36 -25.23 -18.17
CA ARG A 4 -17.14 -25.05 -19.40
C ARG A 4 -16.60 -23.90 -20.24
N LEU A 5 -16.36 -24.13 -21.51
CA LEU A 5 -16.08 -23.10 -22.50
C LEU A 5 -17.36 -22.33 -22.86
N LYS A 6 -17.40 -21.03 -22.64
CA LYS A 6 -18.49 -20.15 -23.07
C LYS A 6 -18.18 -19.54 -24.44
N ARG A 7 -19.05 -19.71 -25.41
CA ARG A 7 -18.96 -19.02 -26.71
C ARG A 7 -19.72 -17.70 -26.64
N GLY A 8 -19.10 -16.62 -27.05
CA GLY A 8 -19.76 -15.34 -27.26
C GLY A 8 -20.83 -15.44 -28.36
N GLY A 9 -22.09 -15.46 -27.95
CA GLY A 9 -23.22 -15.41 -28.87
C GLY A 9 -24.55 -15.28 -28.11
N LYS A 10 -25.20 -14.12 -28.26
CA LYS A 10 -26.52 -13.86 -27.68
C LYS A 10 -27.56 -14.88 -28.17
N SER A 11 -28.14 -15.65 -27.28
CA SER A 11 -29.50 -16.19 -27.50
C SER A 11 -30.30 -16.17 -26.21
N ARG A 12 -31.52 -15.69 -26.35
CA ARG A 12 -32.54 -15.59 -25.30
C ARG A 12 -33.00 -16.98 -24.84
N GLY A 13 -33.10 -17.11 -23.54
CA GLY A 13 -34.21 -17.76 -22.83
C GLY A 13 -34.34 -19.28 -22.93
N MET A 14 -34.42 -19.82 -21.77
CA MET A 14 -35.17 -21.01 -21.36
C MET A 14 -34.42 -22.30 -21.04
N GLU A 15 -34.71 -22.67 -19.78
CA GLU A 15 -34.77 -24.01 -19.22
C GLU A 15 -33.50 -24.71 -18.69
N ARG A 16 -33.57 -24.90 -17.40
CA ARG A 16 -32.72 -25.80 -16.58
C ARG A 16 -32.86 -27.23 -17.12
N GLY A 17 -31.74 -27.79 -17.46
CA GLY A 17 -31.66 -29.22 -17.79
C GLY A 17 -30.24 -29.72 -17.80
N SER A 18 -29.92 -30.54 -16.82
CA SER A 18 -28.70 -31.32 -16.66
C SER A 18 -27.96 -31.67 -17.95
N SER A 19 -26.66 -31.27 -18.01
CA SER A 19 -25.74 -31.82 -19.01
C SER A 19 -24.32 -31.95 -18.43
N ALA A 20 -24.14 -32.86 -17.51
CA ALA A 20 -22.85 -33.27 -16.94
C ALA A 20 -22.11 -34.27 -17.87
N ILE A 21 -22.08 -34.10 -19.19
CA ILE A 21 -21.50 -35.12 -20.11
C ILE A 21 -20.46 -34.55 -21.10
N ALA A 22 -20.20 -33.26 -21.17
CA ALA A 22 -19.34 -32.70 -22.23
C ALA A 22 -17.83 -32.57 -21.92
N VAL A 23 -17.41 -32.64 -20.65
CA VAL A 23 -15.99 -32.41 -20.27
C VAL A 23 -15.18 -33.72 -20.18
N THR A 24 -15.82 -34.85 -19.98
CA THR A 24 -15.12 -36.14 -19.84
C THR A 24 -14.59 -36.69 -21.20
N LEU A 25 -14.97 -36.13 -22.33
CA LEU A 25 -14.56 -36.64 -23.66
C LEU A 25 -13.30 -35.99 -24.23
N LEU A 26 -12.81 -34.88 -23.66
CA LEU A 26 -11.55 -34.26 -24.14
C LEU A 26 -10.29 -34.81 -23.43
N ILE A 27 -10.44 -35.57 -22.37
CA ILE A 27 -9.31 -36.07 -21.56
C ILE A 27 -8.73 -37.40 -22.12
N LEU A 28 -9.37 -38.04 -23.11
CA LEU A 28 -8.99 -39.37 -23.59
C LEU A 28 -8.65 -39.44 -25.07
N LEU A 29 -8.27 -38.34 -25.72
CA LEU A 29 -7.72 -38.48 -27.07
C LEU A 29 -6.19 -38.65 -26.97
N PRO A 30 -5.63 -39.76 -27.48
CA PRO A 30 -4.18 -39.92 -27.55
C PRO A 30 -3.62 -38.83 -28.51
N ILE A 31 -2.56 -38.18 -28.08
CA ILE A 31 -1.78 -37.25 -28.88
C ILE A 31 -1.42 -37.97 -30.20
N PRO A 32 -1.88 -37.53 -31.37
CA PRO A 32 -1.42 -38.10 -32.61
C PRO A 32 0.03 -37.70 -32.85
N PRO A 33 0.86 -38.55 -33.48
CA PRO A 33 2.24 -38.21 -33.75
C PRO A 33 2.28 -37.04 -34.75
N SER A 34 3.23 -36.19 -34.54
CA SER A 34 3.61 -34.99 -35.30
C SER A 34 3.50 -35.15 -36.82
N HIS A 35 2.33 -34.81 -37.39
CA HIS A 35 2.14 -34.37 -38.78
C HIS A 35 0.69 -33.92 -38.93
N PHE A 36 0.51 -32.68 -39.34
CA PHE A 36 -0.69 -31.85 -39.49
C PHE A 36 -0.97 -30.95 -38.30
N LEU A 37 -0.13 -29.97 -38.10
CA LEU A 37 -0.56 -28.71 -37.49
C LEU A 37 -1.25 -27.92 -38.63
N GLU A 38 -2.57 -28.04 -38.76
CA GLU A 38 -3.37 -26.92 -39.23
C GLU A 38 -3.12 -25.78 -38.29
N ASP A 39 -2.93 -24.55 -38.78
CA ASP A 39 -2.77 -23.34 -37.97
C ASP A 39 -4.02 -23.19 -37.09
N ILE A 40 -3.94 -23.67 -35.85
CA ILE A 40 -4.99 -23.45 -34.87
C ILE A 40 -4.89 -21.98 -34.51
N THR A 41 -5.86 -21.19 -34.93
CA THR A 41 -5.96 -19.79 -34.55
C THR A 41 -6.08 -19.71 -33.03
N GLN A 42 -5.24 -18.91 -32.38
CA GLN A 42 -5.30 -18.66 -30.96
C GLN A 42 -5.86 -17.27 -30.66
N GLY A 43 -6.52 -17.09 -29.52
CA GLY A 43 -7.06 -15.83 -29.10
C GLY A 43 -7.77 -15.93 -27.75
N GLU A 44 -8.49 -14.89 -27.40
CA GLU A 44 -9.19 -14.79 -26.12
C GLU A 44 -10.40 -15.71 -26.06
N ILE A 45 -10.49 -16.40 -24.93
CA ILE A 45 -11.61 -17.26 -24.55
C ILE A 45 -12.00 -16.97 -23.09
N ILE A 46 -13.27 -17.14 -22.74
CA ILE A 46 -13.73 -17.12 -21.36
C ILE A 46 -13.93 -18.53 -20.88
N ILE A 47 -13.35 -18.86 -19.73
CA ILE A 47 -13.46 -20.15 -19.07
C ILE A 47 -14.25 -19.94 -17.78
N GLU A 48 -15.28 -20.78 -17.59
CA GLU A 48 -16.15 -20.75 -16.40
C GLU A 48 -15.80 -21.93 -15.49
N ALA A 49 -15.48 -21.65 -14.23
CA ALA A 49 -15.27 -22.64 -13.17
C ALA A 49 -16.58 -22.91 -12.42
N GLU A 50 -16.65 -24.03 -11.69
CA GLU A 50 -17.81 -24.38 -10.83
C GLU A 50 -17.72 -23.74 -9.44
N SER A 51 -16.56 -23.19 -9.06
CA SER A 51 -16.25 -22.49 -7.82
C SER A 51 -15.20 -21.42 -8.09
N ALA A 52 -14.88 -20.59 -7.10
CA ALA A 52 -13.81 -19.60 -7.19
C ALA A 52 -12.51 -20.20 -7.72
N TRP A 53 -11.79 -19.42 -8.52
CA TRP A 53 -10.51 -19.82 -9.12
C TRP A 53 -9.44 -20.04 -8.06
N THR A 54 -8.58 -21.02 -8.28
CA THR A 54 -7.43 -21.33 -7.43
C THR A 54 -6.16 -21.46 -8.28
N VAL A 55 -5.00 -21.36 -7.64
CA VAL A 55 -3.69 -21.60 -8.27
C VAL A 55 -3.61 -22.98 -8.92
N PHE A 56 -4.31 -23.97 -8.38
CA PHE A 56 -4.35 -25.31 -8.99
C PHE A 56 -5.02 -25.27 -10.36
N GLU A 57 -6.16 -24.62 -10.52
CA GLU A 57 -6.89 -24.49 -11.77
C GLU A 57 -6.15 -23.63 -12.76
N TRP A 58 -5.53 -22.51 -12.32
CA TRP A 58 -4.62 -21.70 -13.11
C TRP A 58 -3.51 -22.55 -13.76
N ASN A 59 -2.80 -23.32 -12.96
CA ASN A 59 -1.72 -24.16 -13.45
C ASN A 59 -2.21 -25.36 -14.31
N GLU A 60 -3.42 -25.83 -14.10
CA GLU A 60 -4.02 -26.87 -14.98
C GLU A 60 -4.34 -26.34 -16.37
N LEU A 61 -4.77 -25.05 -16.48
CA LEU A 61 -4.95 -24.41 -17.78
C LEU A 61 -3.63 -24.27 -18.54
N ILE A 62 -2.57 -23.82 -17.86
CA ILE A 62 -1.22 -23.71 -18.46
C ILE A 62 -0.74 -25.07 -18.99
N LYS A 63 -0.94 -26.15 -18.22
CA LYS A 63 -0.60 -27.53 -18.66
C LYS A 63 -1.40 -27.99 -19.89
N GLN A 64 -2.58 -27.42 -20.10
CA GLN A 64 -3.42 -27.67 -21.27
C GLN A 64 -3.06 -26.79 -22.47
N GLY A 65 -2.08 -25.89 -22.32
CA GLY A 65 -1.66 -24.94 -23.37
C GLY A 65 -2.61 -23.74 -23.46
N ILE A 66 -3.34 -23.44 -22.39
CA ILE A 66 -4.20 -22.28 -22.25
C ILE A 66 -3.51 -21.34 -21.24
N GLN A 67 -3.24 -20.11 -21.67
CA GLN A 67 -2.65 -19.10 -20.79
C GLN A 67 -3.76 -18.31 -20.11
N PRO A 68 -3.95 -18.41 -18.80
CA PRO A 68 -4.83 -17.51 -18.07
C PRO A 68 -4.32 -16.07 -18.19
N ILE A 69 -5.25 -15.11 -18.27
CA ILE A 69 -4.93 -13.68 -18.43
C ILE A 69 -5.32 -12.93 -17.16
N ARG A 70 -6.63 -12.93 -16.85
CA ARG A 70 -7.17 -12.28 -15.63
C ARG A 70 -8.56 -12.79 -15.31
N GLN A 71 -8.92 -12.71 -14.05
CA GLN A 71 -10.27 -13.02 -13.61
C GLN A 71 -11.25 -11.91 -14.05
N LEU A 72 -12.41 -12.34 -14.54
CA LEU A 72 -13.53 -11.44 -14.84
C LEU A 72 -14.59 -11.47 -13.75
N SER A 73 -14.59 -12.52 -12.94
CA SER A 73 -15.40 -12.71 -11.74
C SER A 73 -14.84 -13.88 -10.93
N GLU A 74 -15.41 -14.20 -9.78
CA GLU A 74 -15.01 -15.38 -8.99
C GLU A 74 -14.91 -16.67 -9.82
N THR A 75 -15.78 -16.82 -10.81
CA THR A 75 -15.91 -18.06 -11.59
C THR A 75 -15.55 -17.91 -13.08
N GLU A 76 -15.32 -16.71 -13.60
CA GLU A 76 -14.97 -16.48 -14.99
C GLU A 76 -13.51 -16.03 -15.12
N MET A 77 -12.76 -16.68 -15.97
CA MET A 77 -11.36 -16.36 -16.31
C MET A 77 -11.25 -16.03 -17.79
N LEU A 78 -10.69 -14.86 -18.12
CA LEU A 78 -10.21 -14.58 -19.47
C LEU A 78 -8.89 -15.33 -19.67
N ALA A 79 -8.76 -16.02 -20.78
CA ALA A 79 -7.57 -16.80 -21.07
C ALA A 79 -7.23 -16.73 -22.57
N TRP A 80 -5.97 -16.96 -22.89
CA TRP A 80 -5.48 -17.12 -24.27
C TRP A 80 -5.44 -18.60 -24.62
N GLY A 81 -6.16 -18.99 -25.65
CA GLY A 81 -6.29 -20.39 -26.02
C GLY A 81 -6.73 -20.62 -27.46
N PRO A 82 -6.95 -21.89 -27.87
CA PRO A 82 -7.35 -22.23 -29.21
C PRO A 82 -8.75 -21.71 -29.52
N LEU A 83 -8.90 -21.10 -30.72
CA LEU A 83 -10.16 -20.61 -31.27
C LEU A 83 -10.71 -21.54 -32.35
N ASP A 84 -12.02 -21.62 -32.42
CA ASP A 84 -12.72 -22.22 -33.57
C ASP A 84 -12.87 -21.14 -34.68
N GLY A 85 -11.91 -21.06 -35.57
CA GLY A 85 -11.94 -20.14 -36.71
C GLY A 85 -11.65 -18.67 -36.31
N ASN A 86 -12.17 -17.72 -37.10
CA ASN A 86 -12.02 -16.28 -36.86
C ASN A 86 -13.09 -15.75 -35.90
N SER A 87 -13.15 -16.24 -34.69
CA SER A 87 -14.06 -15.71 -33.67
C SER A 87 -13.58 -14.32 -33.19
N PRO A 88 -14.48 -13.38 -32.90
CA PRO A 88 -14.09 -12.10 -32.31
C PRO A 88 -13.55 -12.33 -30.91
N PRO A 89 -12.83 -11.33 -30.31
CA PRO A 89 -12.38 -11.38 -28.93
C PRO A 89 -13.51 -11.74 -27.97
N ALA A 90 -13.19 -12.49 -26.95
CA ALA A 90 -14.14 -12.93 -25.92
C ALA A 90 -14.69 -11.73 -25.12
N LYS A 91 -13.83 -10.75 -24.88
CA LYS A 91 -14.19 -9.43 -24.35
C LYS A 91 -13.81 -8.37 -25.38
N LYS A 92 -14.64 -7.36 -25.55
CA LYS A 92 -14.31 -6.23 -26.43
C LYS A 92 -13.32 -5.32 -25.73
N THR A 93 -12.39 -4.81 -26.52
CA THR A 93 -11.50 -3.72 -26.10
C THR A 93 -12.33 -2.52 -25.66
N GLU A 94 -12.02 -1.95 -24.53
CA GLU A 94 -12.64 -0.73 -24.00
C GLU A 94 -11.93 0.51 -24.57
N TYR A 95 -12.66 1.59 -24.81
CA TYR A 95 -12.08 2.89 -25.07
C TYR A 95 -12.33 3.80 -23.88
N ARG A 96 -11.27 4.30 -23.27
CA ARG A 96 -11.30 5.15 -22.06
C ARG A 96 -10.97 6.59 -22.43
N GLY A 97 -11.89 7.27 -23.09
CA GLY A 97 -11.74 8.68 -23.48
C GLY A 97 -12.96 9.23 -24.18
N SER A 98 -12.94 10.54 -24.44
CA SER A 98 -13.91 11.20 -25.32
C SER A 98 -13.30 11.37 -26.70
N GLU A 99 -14.09 11.20 -27.78
CA GLU A 99 -13.63 11.12 -29.17
C GLU A 99 -12.97 12.39 -29.73
N ASN A 100 -12.73 13.44 -28.95
CA ASN A 100 -12.36 14.74 -29.47
C ASN A 100 -10.90 15.11 -29.19
N GLN A 101 -10.14 15.23 -30.29
CA GLN A 101 -8.95 16.07 -30.43
C GLN A 101 -7.65 15.61 -29.79
N VAL A 102 -7.36 14.33 -29.78
CA VAL A 102 -6.05 13.81 -29.35
C VAL A 102 -5.32 13.22 -30.55
N GLU A 103 -4.02 13.49 -30.65
CA GLU A 103 -3.17 12.98 -31.73
C GLU A 103 -2.55 11.62 -31.38
N GLN A 104 -2.41 11.32 -30.08
CA GLN A 104 -1.75 10.12 -29.57
C GLN A 104 -2.64 9.34 -28.61
N PHE A 105 -2.50 8.02 -28.63
CA PHE A 105 -3.25 7.11 -27.76
C PHE A 105 -2.33 6.06 -27.19
N LEU A 106 -2.66 5.55 -26.00
CA LEU A 106 -2.04 4.36 -25.42
C LEU A 106 -2.92 3.15 -25.67
N VAL A 107 -2.31 2.09 -26.17
CA VAL A 107 -2.91 0.77 -26.32
C VAL A 107 -2.31 -0.11 -25.22
N ILE A 108 -3.15 -0.54 -24.31
CA ILE A 108 -2.77 -1.40 -23.20
C ILE A 108 -3.14 -2.84 -23.56
N LEU A 109 -2.15 -3.72 -23.55
CA LEU A 109 -2.36 -5.13 -23.85
C LEU A 109 -2.85 -5.86 -22.59
N GLU A 110 -3.48 -7.02 -22.79
CA GLU A 110 -3.82 -7.91 -21.65
C GLU A 110 -2.53 -8.40 -20.96
N PRO A 111 -2.54 -8.56 -19.62
CA PRO A 111 -1.40 -9.12 -18.89
C PRO A 111 -1.15 -10.58 -19.26
N TRP A 112 -0.01 -11.12 -18.86
CA TRP A 112 0.40 -12.51 -19.08
C TRP A 112 0.50 -12.96 -20.55
N LEU A 113 0.41 -12.05 -21.51
CA LEU A 113 0.55 -12.41 -22.92
C LEU A 113 1.99 -12.79 -23.26
N PRO A 114 2.21 -13.92 -23.94
CA PRO A 114 3.52 -14.29 -24.44
C PRO A 114 4.09 -13.23 -25.38
N LYS A 115 5.41 -13.05 -25.36
CA LYS A 115 6.12 -12.08 -26.22
C LYS A 115 5.75 -12.25 -27.72
N THR A 116 5.59 -13.48 -28.17
CA THR A 116 5.23 -13.75 -29.58
C THR A 116 3.88 -13.15 -29.96
N ILE A 117 2.94 -13.11 -29.04
CA ILE A 117 1.61 -12.52 -29.26
C ILE A 117 1.71 -11.00 -29.21
N ARG A 118 2.46 -10.45 -28.26
CA ARG A 118 2.72 -9.00 -28.18
C ARG A 118 3.41 -8.47 -29.44
N ASP A 119 4.40 -9.18 -29.94
CA ASP A 119 5.10 -8.84 -31.20
C ASP A 119 4.15 -8.90 -32.43
N ASP A 120 3.22 -9.85 -32.46
CA ASP A 120 2.21 -9.96 -33.52
C ASP A 120 1.21 -8.80 -33.48
N ILE A 121 0.76 -8.42 -32.26
CA ILE A 121 -0.11 -7.24 -32.05
C ILE A 121 0.60 -5.97 -32.55
N ASN A 122 1.84 -5.75 -32.13
CA ASN A 122 2.62 -4.59 -32.56
C ASN A 122 2.75 -4.52 -34.09
N THR A 123 2.99 -5.65 -34.72
CA THR A 123 3.04 -5.76 -36.19
C THR A 123 1.70 -5.42 -36.86
N LYS A 124 0.59 -5.79 -36.24
CA LYS A 124 -0.76 -5.47 -36.72
C LYS A 124 -1.07 -3.97 -36.55
N LEU A 125 -0.66 -3.37 -35.44
CA LEU A 125 -0.81 -1.92 -35.21
C LEU A 125 -0.03 -1.12 -36.26
N ASP A 126 1.18 -1.53 -36.59
CA ASP A 126 2.00 -0.92 -37.62
C ASP A 126 1.33 -1.06 -39.03
N ALA A 127 0.78 -2.22 -39.33
CA ALA A 127 0.05 -2.47 -40.58
C ALA A 127 -1.22 -1.59 -40.72
N LEU A 128 -1.79 -1.11 -39.64
CA LEU A 128 -2.93 -0.19 -39.60
C LEU A 128 -2.52 1.29 -39.69
N ILE A 129 -1.25 1.58 -39.90
CA ILE A 129 -0.69 2.93 -40.00
C ILE A 129 -0.93 3.72 -38.64
N LEU A 130 -0.72 3.02 -37.56
CA LEU A 130 -0.88 3.60 -36.21
C LEU A 130 0.45 4.02 -35.58
N ASN A 131 1.59 3.81 -36.32
CA ASN A 131 2.93 4.21 -35.86
C ASN A 131 3.23 3.79 -34.40
N PRO A 132 3.20 2.49 -34.07
CA PRO A 132 3.32 2.04 -32.68
C PRO A 132 4.72 2.28 -32.11
N GLU A 133 4.78 2.83 -30.90
CA GLU A 133 5.97 2.98 -30.09
C GLU A 133 5.79 2.21 -28.77
N ILE A 134 6.70 1.30 -28.46
CA ILE A 134 6.63 0.49 -27.24
C ILE A 134 7.14 1.34 -26.06
N ILE A 135 6.24 1.65 -25.12
CA ILE A 135 6.57 2.46 -23.93
C ILE A 135 7.27 1.62 -22.87
N ASN A 136 6.84 0.36 -22.68
CA ASN A 136 7.48 -0.57 -21.75
C ASN A 136 7.66 -1.95 -22.38
N THR A 137 8.61 -2.73 -21.86
CA THR A 137 8.85 -4.10 -22.33
C THR A 137 8.79 -5.06 -21.15
N PRO A 138 7.59 -5.53 -20.76
CA PRO A 138 7.47 -6.50 -19.69
C PRO A 138 8.18 -7.81 -20.06
N VAL A 139 8.70 -8.51 -19.06
CA VAL A 139 9.26 -9.87 -19.24
C VAL A 139 8.15 -10.84 -19.65
N ASP A 140 8.54 -12.00 -20.19
CA ASP A 140 7.55 -13.04 -20.52
C ASP A 140 6.89 -13.57 -19.25
N ASP A 141 5.63 -13.94 -19.38
CA ASP A 141 4.79 -14.40 -18.26
C ASP A 141 4.70 -13.37 -17.11
N SER A 142 4.59 -12.09 -17.47
CA SER A 142 4.48 -10.98 -16.54
C SER A 142 3.02 -10.57 -16.33
N PRO A 143 2.62 -10.27 -15.07
CA PRO A 143 1.34 -9.65 -14.77
C PRO A 143 1.25 -8.18 -15.23
N VAL A 144 2.38 -7.58 -15.56
CA VAL A 144 2.42 -6.18 -16.03
C VAL A 144 2.05 -6.14 -17.50
N PRO A 145 1.02 -5.36 -17.88
CA PRO A 145 0.64 -5.19 -19.26
C PRO A 145 1.71 -4.45 -20.07
N GLN A 146 1.83 -4.80 -21.35
CA GLN A 146 2.60 -3.98 -22.27
C GLN A 146 1.78 -2.77 -22.70
N ILE A 147 2.42 -1.60 -22.70
CA ILE A 147 1.86 -0.33 -23.16
C ILE A 147 2.51 0.05 -24.48
N ILE A 148 1.70 0.38 -25.46
CA ILE A 148 2.14 0.81 -26.78
C ILE A 148 1.48 2.16 -27.06
N MET A 149 2.27 3.19 -27.29
CA MET A 149 1.77 4.48 -27.78
C MET A 149 1.54 4.37 -29.29
N ILE A 150 0.42 4.87 -29.77
CA ILE A 150 0.09 4.94 -31.19
C ILE A 150 -0.14 6.40 -31.59
N THR A 151 0.32 6.75 -32.81
CA THR A 151 0.07 8.06 -33.44
C THR A 151 -0.60 7.80 -34.78
N PRO A 152 -1.96 7.68 -34.79
CA PRO A 152 -2.70 7.31 -36.00
C PRO A 152 -2.59 8.33 -37.13
N GLU A 153 -2.35 7.88 -38.35
CA GLU A 153 -2.48 8.70 -39.56
C GLU A 153 -3.85 8.59 -40.24
N VAL A 154 -4.74 7.79 -39.67
CA VAL A 154 -6.10 7.52 -40.16
C VAL A 154 -7.15 8.01 -39.14
N SER A 155 -8.41 8.13 -39.56
CA SER A 155 -9.46 8.61 -38.66
C SER A 155 -9.71 7.65 -37.49
N PHE A 156 -10.10 8.21 -36.31
CA PHE A 156 -10.43 7.42 -35.12
C PHE A 156 -11.41 6.28 -35.42
N PHE A 157 -12.48 6.56 -36.18
CA PHE A 157 -13.51 5.58 -36.47
C PHE A 157 -12.94 4.39 -37.24
N ASP A 158 -12.01 4.61 -38.19
CA ASP A 158 -11.48 3.58 -39.07
C ASP A 158 -10.59 2.60 -38.27
N TRP A 159 -9.63 3.11 -37.48
CA TRP A 159 -8.72 2.26 -36.75
C TRP A 159 -9.37 1.65 -35.51
N TRP A 160 -10.31 2.36 -34.85
CA TRP A 160 -11.00 1.85 -33.68
C TRP A 160 -11.84 0.59 -34.00
N GLN A 161 -12.49 0.56 -35.15
CA GLN A 161 -13.22 -0.64 -35.57
C GLN A 161 -12.31 -1.85 -35.68
N GLU A 162 -11.10 -1.70 -36.19
CA GLU A 162 -10.13 -2.78 -36.32
C GLU A 162 -9.61 -3.22 -34.93
N LEU A 163 -9.23 -2.27 -34.06
CA LEU A 163 -8.74 -2.58 -32.74
C LEU A 163 -9.77 -3.31 -31.88
N ASN A 164 -11.01 -2.85 -31.91
CA ASN A 164 -12.11 -3.46 -31.14
C ASN A 164 -12.43 -4.92 -31.55
N ASN A 165 -11.86 -5.40 -32.66
CA ASN A 165 -11.93 -6.80 -33.09
C ASN A 165 -10.60 -7.53 -32.95
N MET A 166 -9.58 -6.91 -32.38
CA MET A 166 -8.26 -7.50 -32.16
C MET A 166 -8.21 -8.21 -30.81
N HIS A 167 -7.64 -9.40 -30.76
CA HIS A 167 -7.41 -10.14 -29.53
C HIS A 167 -6.16 -9.62 -28.81
N GLY A 168 -6.17 -9.67 -27.49
CA GLY A 168 -5.02 -9.32 -26.66
C GLY A 168 -4.96 -7.85 -26.27
N LEU A 169 -5.96 -7.05 -26.61
CA LEU A 169 -6.08 -5.65 -26.20
C LEU A 169 -6.99 -5.53 -24.99
N TYR A 170 -6.51 -4.89 -23.94
CA TYR A 170 -7.27 -4.66 -22.72
C TYR A 170 -8.12 -3.39 -22.86
N TRP A 171 -7.47 -2.24 -23.02
CA TRP A 171 -8.16 -0.99 -23.36
C TRP A 171 -7.28 -0.07 -24.22
N VAL A 172 -7.88 1.00 -24.71
CA VAL A 172 -7.20 2.10 -25.39
C VAL A 172 -7.61 3.40 -24.72
N GLU A 173 -6.67 4.30 -24.48
CA GLU A 173 -6.90 5.61 -23.89
C GLU A 173 -6.16 6.71 -24.66
N PRO A 174 -6.66 7.98 -24.63
CA PRO A 174 -5.95 9.11 -25.21
C PRO A 174 -4.78 9.54 -24.32
N VAL A 175 -3.73 10.07 -24.92
CA VAL A 175 -2.68 10.81 -24.19
C VAL A 175 -3.19 12.22 -23.93
N LEU A 176 -3.45 12.54 -22.66
CA LEU A 176 -3.99 13.82 -22.24
C LEU A 176 -2.89 14.74 -21.70
N THR A 177 -3.20 16.05 -21.62
CA THR A 177 -2.30 17.03 -21.01
C THR A 177 -2.44 16.98 -19.50
N THR A 178 -1.31 16.77 -18.79
CA THR A 178 -1.25 16.80 -17.33
C THR A 178 -1.25 18.25 -16.81
N ASN A 179 -2.00 18.52 -15.72
CA ASN A 179 -2.17 19.82 -15.10
C ASN A 179 -1.94 19.79 -13.59
N GLY A 180 -1.37 20.86 -12.99
CA GLY A 180 -1.11 21.02 -11.56
C GLY A 180 -2.28 21.64 -10.77
N ARG A 181 -2.35 21.38 -9.43
CA ARG A 181 -3.52 21.75 -8.57
C ARG A 181 -3.11 22.20 -7.16
N ASN A 182 -3.79 23.16 -6.44
CA ASN A 182 -3.27 23.94 -5.28
C ASN A 182 -4.13 24.13 -4.03
N ASN A 183 -3.63 24.15 -2.77
CA ASN A 183 -3.41 24.89 -1.43
C ASN A 183 -4.07 24.56 -0.09
N ILE A 184 -3.52 24.66 1.25
CA ILE A 184 -3.36 25.10 2.71
C ILE A 184 -3.61 24.15 3.89
N ALA A 185 -2.80 24.00 5.11
CA ALA A 185 -2.97 24.08 6.58
C ALA A 185 -2.55 22.97 7.55
N ALA A 186 -1.58 23.21 8.43
CA ALA A 186 -0.99 22.22 9.38
C ALA A 186 -1.61 22.15 10.80
N ALA A 187 -2.06 23.27 11.39
CA ALA A 187 -2.48 23.27 12.80
C ALA A 187 -3.81 22.53 13.06
N ILE A 188 -4.79 22.67 12.15
CA ILE A 188 -6.11 22.04 12.26
C ILE A 188 -6.00 20.52 12.32
N MET A 189 -5.03 19.94 11.64
CA MET A 189 -4.83 18.50 11.60
C MET A 189 -4.26 17.91 12.90
N GLN A 190 -3.68 18.73 13.79
CA GLN A 190 -3.17 18.23 15.06
C GLN A 190 -4.26 18.07 16.10
N ASN A 191 -5.12 19.08 16.31
CA ASN A 191 -6.17 19.02 17.32
C ASN A 191 -7.43 19.82 16.98
N GLY A 192 -7.67 20.15 15.72
CA GLY A 192 -8.80 20.97 15.30
C GLY A 192 -8.67 22.45 15.64
N SER A 193 -7.64 22.86 16.39
CA SER A 193 -7.36 24.26 16.70
C SER A 193 -6.71 24.97 15.50
N THR A 194 -6.86 26.28 15.44
CA THR A 194 -6.14 27.10 14.46
C THR A 194 -4.83 27.68 14.99
N THR A 195 -4.51 27.43 16.26
CA THR A 195 -3.39 28.06 16.97
C THR A 195 -2.47 27.09 17.70
N ASP A 196 -2.97 25.92 18.09
CA ASP A 196 -2.24 25.01 18.96
C ASP A 196 -1.59 23.88 18.16
N GLN A 197 -0.37 23.52 18.51
CA GLN A 197 0.42 22.47 17.86
C GLN A 197 0.96 21.47 18.89
N PRO A 198 0.09 20.71 19.58
CA PRO A 198 0.51 19.84 20.67
C PRO A 198 1.41 18.68 20.23
N ALA A 199 1.28 18.21 18.99
CA ALA A 199 2.15 17.17 18.46
C ALA A 199 3.61 17.63 18.40
N TRP A 200 3.86 18.87 18.00
CA TRP A 200 5.21 19.42 17.95
C TRP A 200 5.84 19.56 19.33
N LEU A 201 5.06 19.87 20.36
CA LEU A 201 5.55 19.91 21.74
C LEU A 201 6.06 18.52 22.21
N LEU A 202 5.53 17.46 21.65
CA LEU A 202 6.00 16.09 21.87
C LEU A 202 7.12 15.68 20.91
N GLY A 203 7.52 16.57 19.99
CA GLY A 203 8.48 16.29 18.93
C GLY A 203 7.94 15.36 17.83
N LEU A 204 6.64 15.28 17.69
CA LEU A 204 5.98 14.56 16.60
C LEU A 204 5.82 15.50 15.40
N ASP A 205 6.83 15.50 14.54
CA ASP A 205 7.04 16.46 13.47
C ASP A 205 7.51 15.80 12.16
N GLY A 206 7.43 14.46 12.06
CA GLY A 206 7.90 13.68 10.93
C GLY A 206 9.40 13.39 10.95
N SER A 207 10.10 13.63 12.07
CA SER A 207 11.52 13.31 12.20
C SER A 207 11.81 11.84 11.89
N GLY A 208 12.87 11.60 11.10
CA GLY A 208 13.24 10.26 10.64
C GLY A 208 12.56 9.84 9.32
N VAL A 209 11.48 10.48 8.93
CA VAL A 209 10.70 10.13 7.75
C VAL A 209 11.20 10.83 6.50
N ILE A 210 11.12 10.15 5.37
CA ILE A 210 11.43 10.68 4.05
C ILE A 210 10.14 10.63 3.21
N ILE A 211 9.81 11.76 2.57
CA ILE A 211 8.61 11.90 1.72
C ILE A 211 9.08 12.19 0.29
N ALA A 212 8.53 11.49 -0.69
CA ALA A 212 8.79 11.75 -2.10
C ALA A 212 7.70 12.62 -2.72
N ASN A 213 8.08 13.49 -3.66
CA ASN A 213 7.15 14.18 -4.55
C ASN A 213 7.73 14.37 -5.95
N ALA A 214 6.88 14.18 -6.95
CA ALA A 214 7.18 14.54 -8.33
C ALA A 214 6.40 15.82 -8.70
N ASP A 215 7.10 16.86 -9.16
CA ASP A 215 6.48 18.16 -9.48
C ASP A 215 7.40 19.02 -10.36
N SER A 216 7.19 20.34 -10.38
CA SER A 216 7.99 21.32 -11.16
C SER A 216 9.35 21.64 -10.52
N GLY A 217 10.02 20.68 -9.89
CA GLY A 217 11.28 20.89 -9.23
C GLY A 217 11.17 21.60 -7.87
N ILE A 218 12.29 22.11 -7.36
CA ILE A 218 12.37 22.77 -6.06
C ILE A 218 13.33 23.95 -6.10
N ASP A 219 12.97 25.05 -5.48
CA ASP A 219 13.89 26.13 -5.16
C ASP A 219 14.74 25.75 -3.93
N ARG A 220 15.83 25.02 -4.19
CA ARG A 220 16.62 24.37 -3.12
C ARG A 220 17.45 25.35 -2.29
N ASP A 221 17.64 26.59 -2.72
CA ASP A 221 18.29 27.61 -1.92
C ASP A 221 17.31 28.43 -1.05
N HIS A 222 16.00 28.13 -1.14
CA HIS A 222 14.99 28.69 -0.25
C HIS A 222 15.24 28.35 1.23
N ALA A 223 14.92 29.27 2.14
CA ALA A 223 15.12 29.11 3.59
C ALA A 223 14.54 27.82 4.18
N CYS A 224 13.48 27.27 3.59
CA CYS A 224 12.89 25.98 4.00
C CYS A 224 13.81 24.79 3.77
N PHE A 225 14.65 24.83 2.74
CA PHE A 225 15.31 23.62 2.22
C PHE A 225 16.83 23.68 2.31
N ARG A 226 17.45 24.83 2.03
CA ARG A 226 18.91 24.97 1.99
C ARG A 226 19.57 24.48 3.25
N GLU A 227 20.81 23.99 3.11
CA GLU A 227 21.60 23.50 4.22
C GLU A 227 21.84 24.60 5.26
N ALA A 228 21.85 24.22 6.52
CA ALA A 228 22.20 25.07 7.62
C ALA A 228 23.68 24.89 7.98
N THR A 229 24.46 25.95 8.01
CA THR A 229 25.80 25.89 8.59
C THR A 229 25.71 25.88 10.12
N GLU A 230 26.69 25.27 10.75
CA GLU A 230 26.69 25.03 12.21
C GLU A 230 26.22 26.19 13.08
N ALA A 231 25.58 25.81 14.14
CA ALA A 231 24.88 26.56 15.14
C ALA A 231 25.52 27.91 15.58
N GLY A 232 24.67 28.89 15.72
CA GLY A 232 25.01 30.19 16.28
C GLY A 232 25.28 31.25 15.25
N ALA A 233 25.07 30.92 14.01
CA ALA A 233 25.17 31.87 12.93
C ALA A 233 24.07 32.91 13.00
N SER A 234 24.45 34.16 12.99
CA SER A 234 23.56 35.24 12.55
C SER A 234 23.06 34.88 11.14
N GLY A 235 21.81 35.23 10.78
CA GLY A 235 21.21 34.89 9.50
C GLY A 235 22.08 35.06 8.24
N SER A 236 23.15 35.81 8.30
CA SER A 236 24.10 35.99 7.21
C SER A 236 25.07 34.80 7.00
N GLU A 237 25.26 33.95 7.95
CA GLU A 237 26.15 32.75 7.85
C GLU A 237 25.44 31.55 7.25
N TRP A 238 24.12 31.56 7.23
CA TRP A 238 23.28 30.55 6.65
C TRP A 238 23.11 30.71 5.13
N ASN A 239 23.72 31.74 4.55
CA ASN A 239 23.49 32.14 3.18
C ASN A 239 24.31 31.34 2.14
N ASN A 240 25.10 30.37 2.52
CA ASN A 240 26.10 29.83 1.58
C ASN A 240 25.92 28.35 1.25
N ALA A 241 24.88 27.73 1.72
CA ALA A 241 24.84 26.31 1.50
C ALA A 241 23.51 25.92 0.87
N THR A 242 23.47 25.90 -0.44
CA THR A 242 22.47 25.06 -1.13
C THR A 242 22.64 23.61 -0.69
N GLY A 243 23.86 23.25 -0.26
CA GLY A 243 24.21 21.89 0.09
C GLY A 243 24.15 20.96 -1.11
N THR A 244 24.81 19.82 -1.04
CA THR A 244 24.65 18.77 -2.04
C THR A 244 23.57 17.84 -1.55
N PRO A 245 22.48 17.58 -2.30
CA PRO A 245 21.48 16.57 -1.94
C PRO A 245 22.11 15.24 -1.58
N GLY A 246 21.57 14.56 -0.58
CA GLY A 246 22.08 13.31 -0.06
C GLY A 246 21.59 13.01 1.35
N HIS A 247 21.87 11.81 1.87
CA HIS A 247 21.42 11.37 3.20
C HIS A 247 21.92 12.22 4.37
N SER A 248 23.00 12.99 4.16
CA SER A 248 23.51 13.94 5.14
C SER A 248 22.90 15.35 5.03
N HIS A 249 22.16 15.63 3.97
CA HIS A 249 21.49 16.92 3.79
C HIS A 249 20.28 17.01 4.72
N ARG A 250 20.08 18.19 5.34
CA ARG A 250 18.99 18.33 6.31
C ARG A 250 17.60 18.14 5.74
N LYS A 251 17.37 18.43 4.44
CA LYS A 251 16.06 18.40 3.81
C LYS A 251 15.98 17.54 2.54
N ILE A 252 16.96 17.57 1.68
CA ILE A 252 16.89 16.93 0.37
C ILE A 252 17.80 15.71 0.35
N VAL A 253 17.20 14.53 0.52
CA VAL A 253 17.89 13.23 0.46
C VAL A 253 18.32 12.92 -0.97
N PHE A 254 17.42 13.16 -1.92
CA PHE A 254 17.66 12.91 -3.32
C PHE A 254 16.96 13.98 -4.17
N LEU A 255 17.58 14.36 -5.26
CA LEU A 255 17.04 15.28 -6.26
C LEU A 255 17.26 14.67 -7.64
N ASN A 256 16.16 14.39 -8.34
CA ASN A 256 16.23 14.00 -9.75
C ASN A 256 16.44 15.25 -10.62
N GLU A 257 17.62 15.38 -11.19
CA GLU A 257 18.01 16.47 -12.07
C GLU A 257 17.93 16.08 -13.57
N THR A 258 17.08 15.11 -13.93
CA THR A 258 16.93 14.66 -15.33
C THR A 258 16.43 15.80 -16.21
N ILE A 259 15.58 16.67 -15.67
CA ILE A 259 15.23 17.95 -16.30
C ILE A 259 16.26 19.00 -15.88
N ASP A 260 16.12 19.63 -14.73
CA ASP A 260 17.18 20.46 -14.15
C ASP A 260 17.17 20.48 -12.62
N GLY A 261 16.10 19.93 -12.00
CA GLY A 261 15.90 19.85 -10.56
C GLY A 261 15.48 21.16 -9.89
N TRP A 262 15.35 22.24 -10.65
CA TRP A 262 14.96 23.55 -10.15
C TRP A 262 13.53 23.90 -10.57
N ASP A 263 12.82 24.59 -9.71
CA ASP A 263 11.53 25.22 -10.03
C ASP A 263 11.80 26.51 -10.82
N SER A 264 12.05 26.34 -12.11
CA SER A 264 12.65 27.37 -12.97
C SER A 264 11.62 28.30 -13.62
N VAL A 265 11.99 29.57 -13.78
CA VAL A 265 11.14 30.53 -14.52
C VAL A 265 10.98 30.09 -15.96
N GLY A 266 9.77 29.78 -16.36
CA GLY A 266 9.44 29.38 -17.74
C GLY A 266 8.98 27.92 -17.81
N ASP A 267 9.10 27.17 -16.74
CA ASP A 267 8.47 25.88 -16.61
C ASP A 267 6.95 26.01 -16.48
N ASP A 268 6.25 25.03 -16.95
CA ASP A 268 4.82 24.96 -16.69
C ASP A 268 4.60 24.81 -15.17
N ASN A 269 3.56 25.46 -14.67
CA ASN A 269 3.29 25.50 -13.23
C ASN A 269 4.46 25.97 -12.33
N TYR A 270 5.35 26.83 -12.83
CA TYR A 270 6.39 27.50 -12.06
C TYR A 270 5.90 27.96 -10.67
N GLN A 271 6.68 27.73 -9.62
CA GLN A 271 6.38 27.91 -8.21
C GLN A 271 5.43 26.83 -7.60
N HIS A 272 5.05 25.81 -8.34
CA HIS A 272 4.18 24.77 -7.81
C HIS A 272 4.98 23.75 -6.98
N GLY A 273 6.01 23.13 -7.54
CA GLY A 273 6.83 22.13 -6.87
C GLY A 273 7.48 22.64 -5.57
N THR A 274 8.00 23.87 -5.59
CA THR A 274 8.55 24.50 -4.37
C THR A 274 7.48 24.67 -3.28
N HIS A 275 6.26 25.07 -3.67
CA HIS A 275 5.16 25.21 -2.74
C HIS A 275 4.72 23.86 -2.15
N ILE A 276 4.66 22.80 -2.99
CA ILE A 276 4.37 21.44 -2.56
C ILE A 276 5.44 20.96 -1.57
N ALA A 277 6.72 21.05 -1.95
CA ALA A 277 7.83 20.64 -1.10
C ALA A 277 7.82 21.39 0.26
N GLY A 278 7.48 22.69 0.26
CA GLY A 278 7.30 23.45 1.48
C GLY A 278 6.16 22.97 2.34
N SER A 279 5.02 22.62 1.72
CA SER A 279 3.87 22.03 2.45
C SER A 279 4.20 20.66 3.04
N LEU A 280 5.06 19.89 2.40
CA LEU A 280 5.52 18.59 2.89
C LEU A 280 6.47 18.70 4.09
N ALA A 281 7.49 19.57 4.01
CA ALA A 281 8.59 19.51 4.96
C ALA A 281 9.28 20.84 5.26
N CYS A 282 8.66 22.01 4.98
CA CYS A 282 9.31 23.29 5.26
C CYS A 282 9.64 23.45 6.74
N ARG A 283 10.91 23.73 6.99
CA ARG A 283 11.41 24.25 8.25
C ARG A 283 12.44 25.32 7.94
N SER A 284 12.09 26.56 8.25
CA SER A 284 12.98 27.69 7.96
C SER A 284 14.26 27.61 8.79
N ILE A 285 15.38 27.94 8.18
CA ILE A 285 16.66 28.08 8.93
C ILE A 285 16.59 29.13 10.05
N TRP A 286 15.69 30.09 9.96
CA TRP A 286 15.49 31.09 11.01
C TRP A 286 14.83 30.47 12.25
N GLU A 287 13.94 29.53 12.08
CA GLU A 287 13.33 28.77 13.17
C GLU A 287 14.38 27.90 13.87
N ILE A 288 15.24 27.22 13.10
CA ILE A 288 16.36 26.44 13.64
C ILE A 288 17.32 27.34 14.43
N ALA A 289 17.63 28.53 13.91
CA ALA A 289 18.50 29.48 14.57
C ALA A 289 17.91 30.01 15.89
N ALA A 290 16.62 30.28 15.94
CA ALA A 290 15.92 30.71 17.15
C ALA A 290 15.93 29.62 18.22
N GLU A 291 15.68 28.39 17.81
CA GLU A 291 15.70 27.18 18.65
C GLU A 291 17.08 26.95 19.30
N ASN A 292 18.14 27.00 18.51
CA ASN A 292 19.52 26.87 19.01
C ASN A 292 19.92 27.97 20.01
N GLN A 293 19.16 29.07 20.10
CA GLN A 293 19.31 30.13 21.07
C GLN A 293 18.42 29.94 22.30
N GLY A 294 17.63 28.87 22.37
CA GLY A 294 16.71 28.63 23.51
C GLY A 294 15.43 29.46 23.46
N ASP A 295 15.13 30.07 22.30
CA ASP A 295 13.97 30.95 22.12
C ASP A 295 12.73 30.23 21.61
N TRP A 296 12.81 28.91 21.37
CA TRP A 296 11.71 28.11 20.82
C TRP A 296 10.42 28.17 21.64
N SER A 297 10.53 28.22 22.98
CA SER A 297 9.35 28.34 23.84
C SER A 297 8.56 29.65 23.67
N ASN A 298 9.12 30.63 22.96
CA ASN A 298 8.52 31.91 22.66
C ASN A 298 8.34 32.18 21.17
N SER A 299 8.81 31.27 20.28
CA SER A 299 8.65 31.40 18.83
C SER A 299 7.42 30.64 18.37
N THR A 300 6.43 31.36 17.88
CA THR A 300 5.37 30.72 17.08
C THR A 300 6.03 30.15 15.83
N PRO A 301 5.78 28.89 15.45
CA PRO A 301 6.24 28.36 14.19
C PRO A 301 5.85 29.27 13.04
N GLY A 302 6.73 29.45 12.08
CA GLY A 302 6.51 30.37 10.96
C GLY A 302 5.29 29.98 10.14
N GLU A 303 4.67 30.95 9.49
CA GLU A 303 3.45 30.74 8.69
C GLU A 303 3.59 29.66 7.60
N GLY A 304 4.82 29.39 7.14
CA GLY A 304 5.12 28.38 6.13
C GLY A 304 5.58 27.03 6.67
N THR A 305 5.62 26.84 7.99
CA THR A 305 6.11 25.61 8.62
C THR A 305 5.16 24.44 8.36
N SER A 306 5.71 23.34 7.85
CA SER A 306 4.96 22.12 7.58
C SER A 306 4.62 21.38 8.88
N MET A 307 3.53 20.62 8.87
CA MET A 307 3.21 19.67 9.93
C MET A 307 4.34 18.66 10.17
N ALA A 308 4.97 18.17 9.09
CA ALA A 308 6.11 17.28 9.13
C ALA A 308 7.44 18.01 8.88
N HIS A 309 7.65 19.12 9.56
CA HIS A 309 8.83 19.95 9.37
C HIS A 309 10.16 19.26 9.76
N GLY A 310 10.12 18.15 10.47
CA GLY A 310 11.26 17.27 10.73
C GLY A 310 11.57 16.31 9.59
N ALA A 311 10.63 16.06 8.67
CA ALA A 311 10.81 15.15 7.55
C ALA A 311 11.81 15.68 6.51
N ARG A 312 12.30 14.75 5.67
CA ARG A 312 13.18 15.02 4.53
C ARG A 312 12.50 14.62 3.22
N LEU A 313 13.07 15.03 2.10
CA LEU A 313 12.45 14.93 0.78
C LEU A 313 13.29 14.14 -0.21
N VAL A 314 12.61 13.33 -1.01
CA VAL A 314 13.02 12.93 -2.36
C VAL A 314 12.24 13.81 -3.33
N VAL A 315 12.93 14.55 -4.18
CA VAL A 315 12.31 15.48 -5.14
C VAL A 315 12.60 15.00 -6.55
N GLU A 316 11.55 14.84 -7.32
CA GLU A 316 11.61 14.38 -8.71
C GLU A 316 11.06 15.50 -9.60
N ASP A 317 11.95 16.13 -10.36
CA ASP A 317 11.56 17.18 -11.31
C ASP A 317 11.05 16.53 -12.60
N VAL A 318 9.75 16.72 -12.87
CA VAL A 318 9.04 16.13 -14.01
C VAL A 318 8.42 17.19 -14.93
N VAL A 319 8.76 18.47 -14.74
CA VAL A 319 8.19 19.58 -15.51
C VAL A 319 9.27 20.43 -16.14
N ASN A 320 9.05 20.84 -17.38
CA ASN A 320 9.90 21.81 -18.06
C ASN A 320 9.05 22.84 -18.82
N GLY A 321 9.68 23.74 -19.54
CA GLY A 321 9.01 24.79 -20.34
C GLY A 321 8.08 24.28 -21.45
N SER A 322 8.01 22.97 -21.70
CA SER A 322 7.06 22.35 -22.63
C SER A 322 5.90 21.64 -21.94
N GLY A 323 5.91 21.57 -20.60
CA GLY A 323 4.89 20.94 -19.78
C GLY A 323 5.39 19.77 -18.96
N TRP A 324 4.46 18.94 -18.51
CA TRP A 324 4.69 17.78 -17.69
C TRP A 324 5.28 16.62 -18.50
N ASN A 325 6.39 16.07 -18.04
CA ASN A 325 7.11 14.95 -18.66
C ASN A 325 7.18 13.81 -17.64
N ILE A 326 6.04 13.21 -17.37
CA ILE A 326 5.93 12.15 -16.37
C ILE A 326 6.60 10.88 -16.90
N PRO A 327 7.65 10.36 -16.25
CA PRO A 327 8.25 9.08 -16.60
C PRO A 327 7.31 7.93 -16.22
N PRO A 328 7.65 6.67 -16.56
CA PRO A 328 6.93 5.52 -16.02
C PRO A 328 6.79 5.61 -14.50
N ILE A 329 5.60 5.41 -14.00
CA ILE A 329 5.29 5.56 -12.55
C ILE A 329 6.18 4.64 -11.70
N SER A 330 6.51 3.46 -12.21
CA SER A 330 7.44 2.55 -11.55
C SER A 330 8.81 3.17 -11.27
N ASP A 331 9.28 4.05 -12.14
CA ASP A 331 10.61 4.67 -12.01
C ASP A 331 10.59 5.71 -10.89
N LEU A 332 9.52 6.53 -10.82
CA LEU A 332 9.32 7.49 -9.73
C LEU A 332 9.22 6.79 -8.37
N PHE A 333 8.37 5.77 -8.28
CA PHE A 333 8.21 5.02 -7.03
C PHE A 333 9.47 4.27 -6.63
N TRP A 334 10.24 3.79 -7.63
CA TRP A 334 11.53 3.16 -7.40
C TRP A 334 12.54 4.13 -6.81
N GLU A 335 12.71 5.32 -7.41
CA GLU A 335 13.60 6.36 -6.88
C GLU A 335 13.24 6.72 -5.44
N ALA A 336 11.95 6.88 -5.16
CA ALA A 336 11.46 7.14 -3.81
C ALA A 336 11.88 6.02 -2.84
N ALA A 337 11.59 4.76 -3.18
CA ALA A 337 11.86 3.61 -2.34
C ALA A 337 13.36 3.35 -2.11
N ASP A 338 14.18 3.49 -3.16
CA ASP A 338 15.65 3.32 -3.08
C ASP A 338 16.31 4.38 -2.17
N ASN A 339 15.66 5.53 -2.01
CA ASN A 339 16.08 6.60 -1.13
C ASN A 339 15.36 6.61 0.24
N GLY A 340 14.63 5.54 0.58
CA GLY A 340 14.01 5.35 1.88
C GLY A 340 12.62 5.99 2.04
N ALA A 341 12.01 6.53 0.98
CA ALA A 341 10.67 7.11 1.06
C ALA A 341 9.60 6.04 0.83
N ILE A 342 8.68 5.90 1.79
CA ILE A 342 7.47 5.09 1.62
C ILE A 342 6.24 5.95 1.32
N ILE A 343 6.26 7.21 1.70
CA ILE A 343 5.18 8.17 1.49
C ILE A 343 5.48 8.99 0.23
N ARG A 344 4.49 9.08 -0.66
CA ARG A 344 4.52 9.95 -1.83
C ARG A 344 3.38 10.96 -1.82
N SER A 345 3.63 12.12 -2.42
CA SER A 345 2.63 13.16 -2.66
C SER A 345 2.70 13.57 -4.14
N ASP A 346 1.64 13.30 -4.88
CA ASP A 346 1.53 13.60 -6.30
C ASP A 346 0.37 14.56 -6.53
N SER A 347 0.70 15.86 -6.74
CA SER A 347 -0.28 16.94 -6.81
C SER A 347 -0.68 17.27 -8.26
N TRP A 348 -0.82 16.25 -9.11
CA TRP A 348 -1.07 16.36 -10.54
C TRP A 348 -1.90 15.17 -11.06
N GLY A 349 -2.36 15.26 -12.28
CA GLY A 349 -3.09 14.23 -12.98
C GLY A 349 -3.76 14.78 -14.24
N ASP A 350 -4.38 13.91 -15.03
CA ASP A 350 -5.08 14.29 -16.25
C ASP A 350 -6.56 14.59 -16.00
N ASP A 351 -7.17 15.39 -16.87
CA ASP A 351 -8.58 15.78 -16.74
C ASP A 351 -9.52 14.68 -17.29
N THR A 352 -9.45 13.51 -16.66
CA THR A 352 -10.33 12.37 -16.97
C THR A 352 -10.74 11.62 -15.71
N THR A 353 -11.95 11.06 -15.71
CA THR A 353 -12.49 10.18 -14.66
C THR A 353 -12.22 8.71 -14.93
N ASN A 354 -11.63 8.39 -16.07
CA ASN A 354 -11.35 7.02 -16.45
C ASN A 354 -10.21 6.43 -15.60
N TYR A 355 -10.28 5.14 -15.36
CA TYR A 355 -9.15 4.38 -14.80
C TYR A 355 -8.13 4.14 -15.91
N THR A 356 -7.04 4.92 -15.89
CA THR A 356 -6.03 4.95 -16.96
C THR A 356 -4.89 3.97 -16.71
N SER A 357 -3.99 3.85 -17.68
CA SER A 357 -2.73 3.11 -17.51
C SER A 357 -1.88 3.68 -16.38
N ARG A 358 -1.87 5.01 -16.22
CA ARG A 358 -1.19 5.68 -15.12
C ARG A 358 -1.78 5.27 -13.77
N THR A 359 -3.09 5.35 -13.62
CA THR A 359 -3.80 4.88 -12.41
C THR A 359 -3.47 3.41 -12.12
N SER A 360 -3.50 2.55 -13.15
CA SER A 360 -3.14 1.14 -13.02
C SER A 360 -1.69 0.93 -12.57
N GLN A 361 -0.76 1.77 -13.00
CA GLN A 361 0.64 1.69 -12.55
C GLN A 361 0.80 2.09 -11.07
N PHE A 362 0.08 3.13 -10.60
CA PHE A 362 0.01 3.46 -9.17
C PHE A 362 -0.49 2.26 -8.36
N ASP A 363 -1.64 1.71 -8.74
CA ASP A 363 -2.24 0.58 -8.04
C ASP A 363 -1.36 -0.67 -8.08
N THR A 364 -0.71 -0.93 -9.21
CA THR A 364 0.22 -2.04 -9.37
C THR A 364 1.38 -1.93 -8.39
N TRP A 365 2.00 -0.75 -8.30
CA TRP A 365 3.11 -0.55 -7.36
C TRP A 365 2.66 -0.73 -5.92
N LEU A 366 1.60 -0.04 -5.50
CA LEU A 366 1.11 -0.08 -4.13
C LEU A 366 0.67 -1.48 -3.70
N TYR A 367 0.14 -2.28 -4.63
CA TYR A 367 -0.18 -3.68 -4.39
C TYR A 367 1.07 -4.57 -4.24
N GLN A 368 2.11 -4.33 -5.04
CA GLN A 368 3.35 -5.12 -5.03
C GLN A 368 4.31 -4.69 -3.92
N VAL A 369 4.26 -3.43 -3.51
CA VAL A 369 5.14 -2.82 -2.52
C VAL A 369 4.30 -2.26 -1.36
N PRO A 370 3.80 -3.12 -0.47
CA PRO A 370 2.79 -2.75 0.51
C PRO A 370 3.24 -1.69 1.53
N TRP A 371 4.53 -1.40 1.64
CA TRP A 371 5.00 -0.28 2.47
C TRP A 371 4.84 1.09 1.80
N SER A 372 4.64 1.14 0.50
CA SER A 372 4.39 2.41 -0.19
C SER A 372 2.96 2.88 0.01
N ILE A 373 2.80 4.20 0.15
CA ILE A 373 1.51 4.89 0.14
C ILE A 373 1.63 6.16 -0.71
N SER A 374 0.63 6.43 -1.55
CA SER A 374 0.60 7.62 -2.39
C SER A 374 -0.64 8.46 -2.11
N PHE A 375 -0.42 9.74 -1.88
CA PHE A 375 -1.43 10.78 -1.75
C PHE A 375 -1.57 11.49 -3.08
N VAL A 376 -2.78 11.60 -3.59
CA VAL A 376 -3.03 12.11 -4.93
C VAL A 376 -4.13 13.17 -4.91
N ALA A 377 -3.89 14.25 -5.65
CA ALA A 377 -4.86 15.32 -5.81
C ALA A 377 -6.00 14.90 -6.74
N PRO A 378 -7.26 14.85 -6.27
CA PRO A 378 -8.39 14.38 -7.06
C PRO A 378 -8.93 15.40 -8.06
N GLY A 379 -8.37 16.56 -8.13
CA GLY A 379 -8.83 17.64 -9.01
C GLY A 379 -9.55 18.75 -8.26
N ASN A 380 -9.79 19.83 -9.03
CA ASN A 380 -10.46 21.04 -8.56
C ASN A 380 -11.76 21.25 -9.35
N THR A 381 -12.54 20.19 -9.51
CA THR A 381 -13.74 20.16 -10.35
C THR A 381 -14.99 20.60 -9.59
N GLY A 382 -15.00 20.39 -8.27
CA GLY A 382 -16.19 20.55 -7.45
C GLY A 382 -17.24 19.45 -7.70
N ALA A 383 -16.90 18.42 -8.45
CA ALA A 383 -17.77 17.30 -8.82
C ALA A 383 -16.94 16.00 -8.92
N GLU A 384 -16.42 15.69 -10.08
CA GLU A 384 -15.76 14.44 -10.41
C GLU A 384 -14.37 14.31 -9.77
N VAL A 385 -13.97 13.08 -9.47
CA VAL A 385 -12.62 12.68 -9.12
C VAL A 385 -11.86 12.29 -10.37
N LEU A 386 -10.71 12.91 -10.57
CA LEU A 386 -9.88 12.72 -11.75
C LEU A 386 -8.74 11.72 -11.46
N GLU A 387 -8.17 11.17 -12.56
CA GLU A 387 -7.02 10.28 -12.47
C GLU A 387 -5.75 11.04 -11.99
N PRO A 388 -4.81 10.40 -11.31
CA PRO A 388 -4.82 9.02 -10.83
C PRO A 388 -5.47 8.85 -9.45
N ALA A 389 -6.13 9.89 -8.90
CA ALA A 389 -6.79 9.82 -7.60
C ALA A 389 -8.03 8.88 -7.59
N ASN A 390 -8.51 8.49 -8.77
CA ASN A 390 -9.54 7.46 -8.93
C ASN A 390 -8.98 6.01 -8.80
N GLY A 391 -7.71 5.83 -8.45
CA GLY A 391 -7.07 4.54 -8.24
C GLY A 391 -7.63 3.76 -7.03
N LEU A 392 -7.42 2.44 -7.01
CA LEU A 392 -7.91 1.56 -5.94
C LEU A 392 -7.12 1.76 -4.64
N ASN A 393 -5.80 1.92 -4.75
CA ASN A 393 -4.88 1.83 -3.62
C ASN A 393 -4.36 3.20 -3.14
N VAL A 394 -4.54 4.25 -3.91
CA VAL A 394 -4.12 5.60 -3.56
C VAL A 394 -4.99 6.22 -2.45
N VAL A 395 -4.51 7.29 -1.85
CA VAL A 395 -5.29 8.15 -0.97
C VAL A 395 -5.70 9.40 -1.75
N SER A 396 -6.97 9.47 -2.09
CA SER A 396 -7.58 10.64 -2.75
C SER A 396 -7.87 11.72 -1.72
N VAL A 397 -7.30 12.91 -1.86
CA VAL A 397 -7.29 13.94 -0.82
C VAL A 397 -8.19 15.11 -1.18
N GLY A 398 -9.37 15.18 -0.58
CA GLY A 398 -10.27 16.32 -0.71
C GLY A 398 -9.85 17.51 0.16
N VAL A 399 -10.57 18.62 0.03
CA VAL A 399 -10.19 19.93 0.57
C VAL A 399 -11.20 20.47 1.56
N SER A 400 -10.81 20.59 2.85
CA SER A 400 -11.60 21.30 3.86
C SER A 400 -11.18 22.77 3.99
N ALA A 401 -12.06 23.56 4.61
CA ALA A 401 -11.73 24.94 4.98
C ALA A 401 -10.61 24.98 6.04
N LYS A 402 -9.87 26.08 6.08
CA LYS A 402 -8.74 26.29 7.02
C LYS A 402 -9.07 27.07 8.28
N ASP A 403 -10.28 27.57 8.39
CA ASP A 403 -10.71 28.42 9.49
C ASP A 403 -11.23 27.66 10.72
N GLY A 404 -11.08 26.34 10.70
CA GLY A 404 -11.57 25.43 11.74
C GLY A 404 -13.09 25.18 11.69
N THR A 405 -13.77 25.69 10.67
CA THR A 405 -15.17 25.34 10.40
C THR A 405 -15.27 23.92 9.82
N ASN A 406 -16.50 23.37 9.82
CA ASN A 406 -16.78 22.10 9.18
C ASN A 406 -17.05 22.22 7.67
N ASP A 407 -16.66 23.31 7.05
CA ASP A 407 -16.94 23.56 5.64
C ASP A 407 -15.90 22.88 4.74
N LEU A 408 -16.34 22.49 3.54
CA LEU A 408 -15.48 22.04 2.46
C LEU A 408 -15.31 23.13 1.41
N TRP A 409 -14.12 23.16 0.81
CA TRP A 409 -13.88 24.03 -0.34
C TRP A 409 -14.82 23.68 -1.50
N THR A 410 -15.39 24.71 -2.11
CA THR A 410 -16.43 24.56 -3.15
C THR A 410 -16.01 23.68 -4.33
N LEU A 411 -14.73 23.72 -4.68
CA LEU A 411 -14.19 22.94 -5.80
C LEU A 411 -13.53 21.62 -5.38
N SER A 412 -13.63 21.21 -4.11
CA SER A 412 -13.28 19.83 -3.72
C SER A 412 -14.20 18.85 -4.44
N PRO A 413 -13.71 17.75 -5.03
CA PRO A 413 -14.56 16.71 -5.62
C PRO A 413 -15.53 16.13 -4.59
N ARG A 414 -16.70 15.67 -5.07
CA ARG A 414 -17.80 15.19 -4.22
C ARG A 414 -18.59 14.04 -4.82
N GLU A 415 -18.22 13.57 -6.00
CA GLU A 415 -18.88 12.45 -6.65
C GLU A 415 -18.06 11.16 -6.45
N PRO A 416 -18.70 10.00 -6.51
CA PRO A 416 -17.96 8.75 -6.51
C PRO A 416 -17.09 8.65 -7.77
N THR A 417 -16.09 7.78 -7.72
CA THR A 417 -15.32 7.43 -8.93
C THR A 417 -16.23 6.82 -10.00
N ALA A 418 -15.76 6.78 -11.24
CA ALA A 418 -16.52 6.16 -12.33
C ALA A 418 -16.83 4.67 -12.08
N GLN A 419 -16.09 4.02 -11.19
CA GLN A 419 -16.30 2.64 -10.76
C GLN A 419 -17.21 2.50 -9.53
N GLY A 420 -17.79 3.61 -9.06
CA GLY A 420 -18.74 3.64 -7.94
C GLY A 420 -18.14 3.64 -6.55
N ARG A 421 -16.79 3.73 -6.42
CA ARG A 421 -16.13 3.86 -5.12
C ARG A 421 -16.25 5.28 -4.58
N MET A 422 -16.05 5.41 -3.29
CA MET A 422 -15.94 6.71 -2.62
C MET A 422 -14.91 7.60 -3.32
N GLY A 423 -15.27 8.83 -3.66
CA GLY A 423 -14.45 9.69 -4.50
C GLY A 423 -13.21 10.21 -3.79
N VAL A 424 -13.37 10.73 -2.57
CA VAL A 424 -12.26 11.17 -1.72
C VAL A 424 -12.11 10.21 -0.54
N THR A 425 -10.86 9.94 -0.15
CA THR A 425 -10.59 9.07 1.00
C THR A 425 -10.69 9.84 2.31
N ILE A 426 -10.09 11.01 2.36
CA ILE A 426 -10.06 11.93 3.50
C ILE A 426 -10.07 13.37 3.01
N VAL A 427 -10.35 14.30 3.89
CA VAL A 427 -10.17 15.71 3.63
C VAL A 427 -9.18 16.32 4.61
N VAL A 428 -8.44 17.32 4.13
CA VAL A 428 -7.54 18.15 4.92
C VAL A 428 -7.69 19.61 4.54
N PRO A 429 -7.28 20.54 5.41
CA PRO A 429 -7.36 21.94 5.04
C PRO A 429 -6.52 22.23 3.80
N GLY A 430 -7.09 22.85 2.80
CA GLY A 430 -6.49 23.12 1.50
C GLY A 430 -6.82 24.48 0.90
N GLU A 431 -7.38 25.42 1.63
CA GLU A 431 -7.62 26.81 1.22
C GLU A 431 -6.54 27.75 1.74
N ASN A 432 -5.98 28.67 0.85
CA ASN A 432 -5.01 29.70 1.21
C ASN A 432 -3.82 29.22 2.04
N VAL A 433 -3.13 28.12 1.75
CA VAL A 433 -1.88 27.64 2.38
C VAL A 433 -0.75 28.57 2.08
N ILE A 434 -0.07 28.87 3.11
CA ILE A 434 1.15 29.63 3.03
C ILE A 434 2.30 28.61 3.03
N SER A 435 3.07 28.62 1.95
CA SER A 435 4.24 27.74 1.81
C SER A 435 5.35 28.44 1.05
N ALA A 436 6.47 27.77 0.86
CA ALA A 436 7.65 28.27 0.16
C ALA A 436 7.31 28.75 -1.26
N LYS A 437 8.00 29.81 -1.70
CA LYS A 437 7.82 30.38 -3.03
C LYS A 437 9.15 30.44 -3.75
N ALA A 438 9.26 29.80 -4.89
CA ALA A 438 10.40 29.94 -5.76
C ALA A 438 10.48 31.38 -6.34
N ASP A 439 11.68 31.93 -6.43
CA ASP A 439 11.93 33.21 -7.05
C ASP A 439 12.60 33.08 -8.43
N GLY A 440 12.94 31.86 -8.84
CA GLY A 440 13.55 31.51 -10.11
C GLY A 440 15.03 31.89 -10.22
N LEU A 441 15.69 32.14 -9.09
CA LEU A 441 17.13 32.35 -8.97
C LEU A 441 17.72 31.19 -8.17
N HIS A 442 18.94 30.79 -8.56
CA HIS A 442 19.58 29.61 -7.95
C HIS A 442 20.62 29.97 -6.86
N ASP A 443 20.71 31.26 -6.48
CA ASP A 443 21.68 31.76 -5.51
C ASP A 443 21.15 33.02 -4.73
N SER A 444 19.84 33.19 -4.71
CA SER A 444 19.17 34.30 -4.03
C SER A 444 19.12 34.09 -2.52
N ASN A 445 19.06 32.85 -2.06
CA ASN A 445 18.79 32.45 -0.69
C ASN A 445 17.50 33.06 -0.14
N ASN A 446 16.44 33.04 -0.93
CA ASN A 446 15.16 33.65 -0.59
C ASN A 446 14.46 32.97 0.58
N ASN A 447 13.47 33.64 1.14
CA ASN A 447 12.56 33.15 2.18
C ASN A 447 11.12 33.59 1.92
N ASP A 448 10.80 33.90 0.67
CA ASP A 448 9.48 34.35 0.28
C ASP A 448 8.45 33.23 0.48
N LEU A 449 7.29 33.60 0.96
CA LEU A 449 6.14 32.70 1.07
C LEU A 449 5.05 33.11 0.09
N LYS A 450 4.24 32.12 -0.30
CA LYS A 450 3.12 32.31 -1.20
C LYS A 450 1.90 31.58 -0.64
N SER A 451 0.74 32.21 -0.76
CA SER A 451 -0.54 31.60 -0.48
C SER A 451 -1.17 31.09 -1.76
N SER A 452 -1.67 29.91 -1.74
CA SER A 452 -2.34 29.31 -2.91
C SER A 452 -3.61 28.48 -2.53
N THR A 453 -4.57 27.96 -3.40
CA THR A 453 -5.83 27.19 -3.08
C THR A 453 -6.10 26.03 -4.05
N GLY A 454 -6.36 24.80 -3.53
CA GLY A 454 -6.77 23.62 -4.32
C GLY A 454 -6.42 22.26 -3.69
N SER A 455 -6.77 21.17 -4.36
CA SER A 455 -6.45 19.82 -3.91
C SER A 455 -4.95 19.52 -3.89
N SER A 456 -4.15 20.18 -4.73
CA SER A 456 -2.70 19.99 -4.74
C SER A 456 -1.99 20.43 -3.46
N MET A 457 -2.60 21.26 -2.63
CA MET A 457 -2.00 21.63 -1.35
C MET A 457 -2.59 20.87 -0.18
N ALA A 458 -3.81 20.42 -0.31
CA ALA A 458 -4.37 19.42 0.59
C ALA A 458 -3.52 18.13 0.54
N THR A 459 -3.17 17.68 -0.64
CA THR A 459 -2.41 16.44 -0.86
C THR A 459 -1.08 16.38 -0.09
N PRO A 460 -0.17 17.36 -0.18
CA PRO A 460 1.06 17.34 0.60
C PRO A 460 0.81 17.51 2.12
N GLN A 461 -0.24 18.20 2.53
CA GLN A 461 -0.61 18.25 3.94
C GLN A 461 -1.02 16.87 4.49
N ALA A 462 -1.78 16.09 3.70
CA ALA A 462 -2.13 14.72 4.06
C ALA A 462 -0.90 13.81 4.12
N ALA A 463 0.05 13.96 3.19
CA ALA A 463 1.31 13.24 3.20
C ALA A 463 2.19 13.62 4.41
N ALA A 464 2.24 14.90 4.77
CA ALA A 464 2.91 15.36 5.99
C ALA A 464 2.26 14.81 7.26
N TYR A 465 0.93 14.73 7.30
CA TYR A 465 0.20 14.08 8.38
C TYR A 465 0.55 12.58 8.50
N ALA A 466 0.59 11.88 7.37
CA ALA A 466 1.00 10.47 7.33
C ALA A 466 2.44 10.28 7.84
N ALA A 467 3.34 11.22 7.54
CA ALA A 467 4.71 11.17 8.04
C ALA A 467 4.79 11.27 9.57
N VAL A 468 3.94 12.08 10.18
CA VAL A 468 3.83 12.12 11.66
C VAL A 468 3.29 10.79 12.20
N ILE A 469 2.29 10.18 11.55
CA ILE A 469 1.80 8.85 11.96
C ILE A 469 2.88 7.79 11.77
N GLN A 470 3.63 7.80 10.66
CA GLN A 470 4.75 6.88 10.46
C GLN A 470 5.75 6.99 11.61
N GLN A 471 6.16 8.21 11.98
CA GLN A 471 7.02 8.46 13.12
C GLN A 471 6.41 7.88 14.40
N MET A 472 5.11 8.08 14.65
CA MET A 472 4.43 7.55 15.84
C MET A 472 4.47 6.02 15.92
N VAL A 473 4.33 5.33 14.79
CA VAL A 473 4.41 3.86 14.74
C VAL A 473 5.86 3.40 14.90
N GLU A 474 6.80 4.03 14.20
CA GLU A 474 8.23 3.68 14.26
C GLU A 474 8.84 3.93 15.63
N GLU A 475 8.39 4.95 16.35
CA GLU A 475 8.81 5.24 17.72
C GLU A 475 8.00 4.46 18.79
N GLY A 476 6.95 3.75 18.41
CA GLY A 476 6.15 2.93 19.30
C GLY A 476 5.09 3.68 20.12
N TRP A 477 4.70 4.91 19.72
CA TRP A 477 3.58 5.65 20.30
C TRP A 477 2.25 4.92 20.09
N ILE A 478 2.07 4.36 18.90
CA ILE A 478 0.93 3.52 18.52
C ILE A 478 1.45 2.12 18.27
N SER A 479 0.82 1.11 18.87
CA SER A 479 1.30 -0.28 18.77
C SER A 479 0.20 -1.31 18.98
N SER A 480 0.56 -2.58 18.83
CA SER A 480 -0.21 -3.74 19.25
C SER A 480 0.13 -4.14 20.71
N ASN A 481 0.24 -5.44 20.99
CA ASN A 481 0.44 -5.99 22.34
C ASN A 481 1.91 -6.09 22.79
N GLU A 482 2.82 -5.44 22.12
CA GLU A 482 4.24 -5.60 22.42
C GLU A 482 4.61 -5.14 23.81
N SER A 483 5.71 -5.71 24.30
CA SER A 483 6.36 -5.25 25.54
C SER A 483 6.78 -3.79 25.40
N ARG A 484 6.58 -3.02 26.44
CA ARG A 484 6.95 -1.61 26.47
C ARG A 484 8.12 -1.38 27.37
N SER A 485 9.00 -0.52 26.91
CA SER A 485 10.10 -0.01 27.71
C SER A 485 9.84 1.45 28.07
N MET A 486 10.27 1.83 29.26
CA MET A 486 10.32 3.24 29.62
C MET A 486 11.40 3.93 28.79
N THR A 487 10.99 4.93 28.03
CA THR A 487 11.93 5.80 27.32
C THR A 487 11.66 7.25 27.68
N THR A 488 12.70 8.03 27.63
CA THR A 488 12.55 9.49 27.74
C THR A 488 12.48 10.02 26.31
N THR A 489 11.57 10.93 26.06
CA THR A 489 11.42 11.53 24.73
C THR A 489 12.71 12.13 24.18
N SER A 490 13.58 12.64 25.06
CA SER A 490 14.90 13.18 24.69
C SER A 490 15.83 12.18 24.03
N SER A 491 15.66 10.86 24.23
CA SER A 491 16.52 9.84 23.62
C SER A 491 16.12 9.49 22.19
N LEU A 492 14.94 9.89 21.74
CA LEU A 492 14.39 9.59 20.42
C LEU A 492 14.59 10.72 19.42
N ARG A 493 15.04 11.88 19.87
CA ARG A 493 15.07 13.11 19.06
C ARG A 493 16.48 13.47 18.61
N PRO A 494 16.63 14.04 17.42
CA PRO A 494 17.85 14.78 17.07
C PRO A 494 18.13 15.88 18.09
N ASP A 495 19.41 16.28 18.26
CA ASP A 495 19.88 17.27 19.24
C ASP A 495 19.05 18.58 19.24
N TRP A 496 18.50 18.97 18.12
CA TRP A 496 17.67 20.16 17.96
C TRP A 496 16.27 20.07 18.60
N ALA A 497 15.76 18.86 18.80
CA ALA A 497 14.46 18.63 19.44
C ALA A 497 14.56 18.54 20.98
N GLU A 498 15.76 18.58 21.54
CA GLU A 498 15.96 18.55 23.01
C GLU A 498 15.25 19.71 23.72
N HIS A 499 15.16 20.87 23.09
CA HIS A 499 14.54 22.05 23.68
C HIS A 499 13.00 21.94 23.75
N VAL A 500 12.40 21.29 22.80
CA VAL A 500 10.96 21.01 22.79
C VAL A 500 10.58 20.08 23.95
N ASN A 501 11.52 19.26 24.40
CA ASN A 501 11.31 18.28 25.44
C ASN A 501 11.63 18.81 26.86
N GLU A 502 12.06 20.06 27.04
CA GLU A 502 12.33 20.61 28.39
C GLU A 502 11.10 20.53 29.29
N ASN A 503 9.89 20.69 28.77
CA ASN A 503 8.64 20.52 29.51
C ASN A 503 8.29 19.05 29.80
N LEU A 504 8.82 18.12 28.98
CA LEU A 504 8.68 16.68 29.15
C LEU A 504 9.87 16.04 29.90
N SER A 505 10.86 16.81 30.25
CA SER A 505 12.16 16.32 30.79
C SER A 505 12.05 15.59 32.13
N SER A 506 10.92 15.70 32.85
CA SER A 506 10.64 14.99 34.10
C SER A 506 9.69 13.82 33.96
N GLY A 507 9.00 13.68 32.86
CA GLY A 507 8.02 12.63 32.56
C GLY A 507 8.64 11.40 31.93
N THR A 508 7.96 10.28 32.09
CA THR A 508 8.32 9.03 31.45
C THR A 508 7.16 8.57 30.58
N ILE A 509 7.42 8.41 29.29
CA ILE A 509 6.47 7.84 28.36
C ILE A 509 6.85 6.38 28.14
N LEU A 510 5.86 5.50 28.19
CA LEU A 510 6.02 4.09 27.87
C LEU A 510 5.75 3.88 26.40
N LEU A 511 6.80 3.65 25.63
CA LEU A 511 6.71 3.32 24.21
C LEU A 511 6.96 1.83 23.99
N SER A 512 6.32 1.27 22.98
CA SER A 512 6.57 -0.10 22.54
C SER A 512 7.72 -0.14 21.54
N ASP A 513 8.12 -1.34 21.15
CA ASP A 513 9.01 -1.52 20.01
C ASP A 513 8.29 -1.06 18.73
N GLY A 514 8.87 -0.09 18.04
CA GLY A 514 8.34 0.45 16.81
C GLY A 514 8.64 -0.45 15.61
N PHE A 515 7.96 -0.18 14.52
CA PHE A 515 8.20 -0.82 13.22
C PHE A 515 7.76 0.11 12.09
N THR A 516 8.30 -0.09 10.89
CA THR A 516 7.87 0.66 9.71
C THR A 516 6.49 0.18 9.27
N PRO A 517 5.46 1.03 9.30
CA PRO A 517 4.09 0.66 8.96
C PRO A 517 3.93 0.42 7.45
N SER A 518 2.99 -0.45 7.08
CA SER A 518 2.57 -0.57 5.69
C SER A 518 1.70 0.62 5.26
N GLY A 519 1.55 0.82 3.93
CA GLY A 519 0.61 1.79 3.37
C GLY A 519 -0.84 1.56 3.83
N PRO A 520 -1.37 0.33 3.81
CA PRO A 520 -2.66 0.00 4.42
C PRO A 520 -2.78 0.40 5.89
N LEU A 521 -1.76 0.20 6.73
CA LEU A 521 -1.81 0.62 8.13
C LEU A 521 -1.82 2.14 8.27
N LEU A 522 -1.00 2.85 7.51
CA LEU A 522 -1.04 4.33 7.50
C LEU A 522 -2.43 4.83 7.10
N LYS A 523 -3.01 4.26 6.03
CA LYS A 523 -4.35 4.60 5.56
C LYS A 523 -5.42 4.27 6.63
N ALA A 524 -5.33 3.14 7.32
CA ALA A 524 -6.24 2.75 8.40
C ALA A 524 -6.19 3.73 9.59
N LEU A 525 -4.99 4.13 9.99
CA LEU A 525 -4.82 5.12 11.07
C LEU A 525 -5.31 6.52 10.65
N MET A 526 -5.09 6.91 9.40
CA MET A 526 -5.60 8.19 8.89
C MET A 526 -7.13 8.22 8.84
N THR A 527 -7.77 7.16 8.36
CA THR A 527 -9.24 7.08 8.32
C THR A 527 -9.83 6.94 9.72
N LEU A 528 -9.17 6.22 10.64
CA LEU A 528 -9.55 6.15 12.06
C LEU A 528 -9.46 7.52 12.75
N SER A 529 -8.51 8.37 12.33
CA SER A 529 -8.35 9.72 12.86
C SER A 529 -9.39 10.72 12.31
N GLY A 530 -10.18 10.32 11.33
CA GLY A 530 -11.13 11.17 10.64
C GLY A 530 -12.20 11.76 11.56
N GLU A 531 -12.41 13.06 11.46
CA GLU A 531 -13.47 13.80 12.14
C GLU A 531 -14.57 14.13 11.14
N SER A 532 -15.81 13.71 11.44
CA SER A 532 -16.97 14.03 10.60
C SER A 532 -17.23 15.54 10.57
N LEU A 533 -17.39 16.09 9.37
CA LEU A 533 -17.74 17.49 9.15
C LEU A 533 -19.26 17.69 9.05
N GLU A 534 -20.04 16.82 9.65
CA GLU A 534 -21.51 16.90 9.65
C GLU A 534 -22.03 18.29 10.05
N GLY A 535 -23.01 18.78 9.30
CA GLY A 535 -23.59 20.11 9.49
C GLY A 535 -22.81 21.26 8.85
N GLY A 536 -21.59 21.03 8.38
CA GLY A 536 -20.84 21.95 7.55
C GLY A 536 -21.43 22.09 6.14
N ARG A 537 -20.78 22.84 5.28
CA ARG A 537 -21.25 23.13 3.93
C ARG A 537 -20.18 22.90 2.87
N GLN A 538 -20.64 22.48 1.71
CA GLN A 538 -19.90 22.61 0.46
C GLN A 538 -20.78 23.40 -0.50
N SER A 539 -20.47 24.65 -0.76
CA SER A 539 -21.32 25.56 -1.51
C SER A 539 -22.73 25.64 -0.87
N GLU A 540 -23.79 25.27 -1.60
CA GLU A 540 -25.19 25.26 -1.10
C GLU A 540 -25.58 23.93 -0.44
N LEU A 541 -24.72 22.91 -0.46
CA LEU A 541 -25.00 21.59 0.10
C LEU A 541 -24.58 21.55 1.58
N THR A 542 -25.41 20.95 2.41
CA THR A 542 -25.08 20.64 3.80
C THR A 542 -24.47 19.25 3.85
N LEU A 543 -23.34 19.10 4.55
CA LEU A 543 -22.63 17.83 4.70
C LEU A 543 -23.41 16.87 5.63
N GLY A 544 -23.46 15.62 5.24
CA GLY A 544 -23.89 14.50 6.07
C GLY A 544 -22.83 14.05 7.07
N GLY A 545 -23.07 12.93 7.74
CA GLY A 545 -22.05 12.25 8.55
C GLY A 545 -21.03 11.52 7.67
N ALA A 546 -19.77 11.51 8.09
CA ALA A 546 -18.76 10.68 7.47
C ALA A 546 -18.99 9.18 7.80
N PRO A 547 -18.61 8.24 6.91
CA PRO A 547 -18.04 8.50 5.59
C PRO A 547 -19.10 8.81 4.53
N ASP A 548 -18.73 9.68 3.59
CA ASP A 548 -19.52 9.98 2.39
C ASP A 548 -18.64 10.43 1.20
N ASN A 549 -19.24 10.60 0.02
CA ASN A 549 -18.50 10.99 -1.18
C ASN A 549 -17.89 12.40 -1.13
N GLN A 550 -18.35 13.29 -0.22
CA GLN A 550 -17.89 14.68 -0.14
C GLN A 550 -16.65 14.82 0.75
N GLN A 551 -16.60 14.09 1.84
CA GLN A 551 -15.54 14.19 2.86
C GLN A 551 -14.75 12.89 3.08
N GLY A 552 -15.12 11.80 2.40
CA GLY A 552 -14.53 10.51 2.69
C GLY A 552 -14.75 10.12 4.15
N TRP A 553 -13.72 9.64 4.80
CA TRP A 553 -13.72 9.30 6.24
C TRP A 553 -13.66 10.54 7.17
N GLY A 554 -13.74 11.74 6.62
CA GLY A 554 -13.73 12.99 7.36
C GLY A 554 -12.38 13.71 7.31
N ARG A 555 -12.28 14.80 8.08
CA ARG A 555 -11.05 15.59 8.24
C ARG A 555 -10.12 14.91 9.23
N VAL A 556 -8.86 14.69 8.83
CA VAL A 556 -7.89 14.07 9.73
C VAL A 556 -7.62 14.95 10.93
N ASN A 557 -7.57 14.34 12.12
CA ASN A 557 -7.29 15.00 13.39
C ASN A 557 -6.49 14.06 14.31
N LEU A 558 -5.25 14.43 14.62
CA LEU A 558 -4.32 13.59 15.38
C LEU A 558 -4.79 13.35 16.82
N SER A 559 -5.56 14.27 17.41
CA SER A 559 -6.16 14.08 18.73
C SER A 559 -7.13 12.90 18.81
N ASN A 560 -7.60 12.39 17.67
CA ASN A 560 -8.38 11.15 17.63
C ASN A 560 -7.53 9.89 17.82
N LEU A 561 -6.20 9.99 17.64
CA LEU A 561 -5.26 8.89 17.86
C LEU A 561 -4.50 9.01 19.19
N ILE A 562 -4.30 10.21 19.68
CA ILE A 562 -3.52 10.46 20.90
C ILE A 562 -4.16 11.58 21.73
N ASP A 563 -4.29 11.37 23.02
CA ASP A 563 -4.84 12.36 23.94
C ASP A 563 -3.72 13.30 24.45
N PHE A 564 -3.52 14.40 23.74
CA PHE A 564 -2.51 15.39 24.06
C PHE A 564 -2.74 16.06 25.40
N GLU A 565 -4.00 16.38 25.75
CA GLU A 565 -4.34 17.03 27.02
C GLU A 565 -4.00 16.13 28.21
N TYR A 566 -4.34 14.83 28.09
CA TYR A 566 -3.96 13.86 29.12
C TYR A 566 -2.44 13.75 29.30
N ILE A 567 -1.69 13.79 28.22
CA ILE A 567 -0.22 13.71 28.27
C ILE A 567 0.35 14.96 28.93
N GLU A 568 -0.09 16.16 28.56
CA GLU A 568 0.37 17.41 29.13
C GLU A 568 0.08 17.50 30.63
N ASP A 569 -1.11 17.12 31.08
CA ASP A 569 -1.54 17.16 32.47
C ASP A 569 -0.82 16.14 33.37
N ASN A 570 -0.30 15.06 32.86
CA ASN A 570 0.23 13.94 33.61
C ASN A 570 1.75 13.73 33.48
N VAL A 571 2.42 14.48 32.64
CA VAL A 571 3.84 14.31 32.29
C VAL A 571 4.79 14.41 33.53
N GLU A 572 4.46 15.20 34.54
CA GLU A 572 5.39 15.49 35.64
C GLU A 572 5.59 14.35 36.65
N ASN A 573 4.68 13.38 36.75
CA ASN A 573 4.68 12.42 37.86
C ASN A 573 4.35 10.98 37.53
N ILE A 574 4.02 10.63 36.30
CA ILE A 574 3.46 9.32 35.96
C ILE A 574 4.10 8.80 34.70
N SER A 575 4.24 7.46 34.59
CA SER A 575 4.52 6.78 33.35
C SER A 575 3.23 6.74 32.51
N ILE A 576 3.22 7.40 31.38
CA ILE A 576 2.07 7.51 30.48
C ILE A 576 2.23 6.51 29.35
N GLU A 577 1.16 5.79 29.02
CA GLU A 577 1.05 5.01 27.81
C GLU A 577 0.27 5.81 26.76
N PRO A 578 0.93 6.41 25.77
CA PRO A 578 0.21 7.10 24.70
C PRO A 578 -0.65 6.12 23.91
N ALA A 579 -1.78 6.58 23.42
CA ALA A 579 -2.72 5.79 22.60
C ALA A 579 -3.10 4.42 23.22
N GLU A 580 -3.31 4.35 24.55
CA GLU A 580 -3.58 3.10 25.27
C GLU A 580 -4.89 2.43 24.88
N ASN A 581 -5.85 3.19 24.32
CA ASN A 581 -7.12 2.69 23.80
C ASN A 581 -7.10 2.33 22.31
N ILE A 582 -5.93 2.38 21.67
CA ILE A 582 -5.75 2.01 20.26
C ILE A 582 -4.99 0.69 20.16
N TRP A 583 -5.47 -0.20 19.30
CA TRP A 583 -4.76 -1.41 18.92
C TRP A 583 -4.66 -1.47 17.40
N ILE A 584 -3.52 -1.94 16.90
CA ILE A 584 -3.24 -2.07 15.48
C ILE A 584 -2.78 -3.48 15.11
N HIS A 585 -3.09 -3.88 13.88
CA HIS A 585 -2.52 -5.05 13.25
C HIS A 585 -2.07 -4.69 11.83
N ASP A 586 -0.91 -5.21 11.43
CA ASP A 586 -0.35 -5.02 10.10
C ASP A 586 0.22 -6.35 9.61
N SER A 587 -0.44 -6.97 8.63
CA SER A 587 0.02 -8.23 8.04
C SER A 587 1.42 -8.11 7.42
N PHE A 588 1.81 -6.92 7.01
CA PHE A 588 3.07 -6.62 6.34
C PHE A 588 4.20 -6.24 7.31
N ARG A 589 3.90 -6.11 8.60
CA ARG A 589 4.92 -5.85 9.61
C ARG A 589 6.04 -6.86 9.54
N LEU A 590 7.28 -6.39 9.47
CA LEU A 590 8.47 -7.26 9.42
C LEU A 590 8.92 -7.65 10.82
N HIS A 591 9.31 -8.90 11.00
CA HIS A 591 9.84 -9.40 12.28
C HIS A 591 11.11 -8.66 12.75
N ASN A 592 11.91 -8.16 11.82
CA ASN A 592 13.18 -7.48 12.13
C ASN A 592 13.07 -5.95 12.09
N ASN A 593 11.93 -5.38 11.75
CA ASN A 593 11.74 -3.94 11.56
C ASN A 593 12.67 -3.28 10.52
N GLU A 594 13.25 -4.06 9.61
CA GLU A 594 14.29 -3.64 8.67
C GLU A 594 13.76 -3.55 7.24
N TRP A 595 12.88 -2.59 6.97
CA TRP A 595 12.36 -2.40 5.63
C TRP A 595 13.44 -1.94 4.62
N GLU A 596 14.40 -1.11 5.05
CA GLU A 596 15.51 -0.67 4.19
C GLU A 596 16.32 -1.85 3.66
N ASN A 597 16.62 -2.83 4.51
CA ASN A 597 17.29 -4.06 4.11
C ASN A 597 16.40 -4.91 3.19
N LEU A 598 15.10 -4.91 3.43
CA LEU A 598 14.15 -5.61 2.58
C LEU A 598 14.12 -4.99 1.18
N VAL A 599 13.93 -3.66 1.08
CA VAL A 599 13.94 -2.95 -0.21
C VAL A 599 15.23 -3.22 -0.97
N THR A 600 16.38 -3.09 -0.33
CA THR A 600 17.67 -3.40 -0.95
C THR A 600 17.77 -4.86 -1.41
N SER A 601 17.17 -5.80 -0.69
CA SER A 601 17.28 -7.22 -0.99
C SER A 601 16.36 -7.71 -2.11
N TRP A 602 15.15 -7.17 -2.23
CA TRP A 602 14.19 -7.66 -3.22
C TRP A 602 13.85 -6.67 -4.32
N VAL A 603 14.03 -5.39 -4.09
CA VAL A 603 13.94 -4.36 -5.12
C VAL A 603 15.29 -4.15 -5.76
N GLY A 604 16.37 -4.25 -4.99
CA GLY A 604 17.70 -3.87 -5.40
C GLY A 604 18.48 -4.87 -6.23
N GLY A 605 19.36 -4.32 -7.01
CA GLY A 605 20.47 -5.04 -7.63
C GLY A 605 20.30 -5.37 -9.10
N ASP A 606 19.19 -5.08 -9.72
CA ASP A 606 19.08 -5.22 -11.18
C ASP A 606 18.69 -3.88 -11.81
N GLU A 607 19.56 -3.33 -12.62
CA GLU A 607 19.40 -2.04 -13.28
C GLU A 607 18.20 -1.99 -14.27
N THR A 608 17.50 -3.10 -14.44
CA THR A 608 16.31 -3.23 -15.29
C THR A 608 15.02 -3.28 -14.45
N ASN A 609 14.98 -2.60 -13.34
CA ASN A 609 13.94 -2.71 -12.32
C ASN A 609 12.57 -2.30 -12.82
N SER A 610 11.86 -3.26 -13.35
CA SER A 610 10.42 -3.16 -13.49
C SER A 610 9.75 -3.83 -12.29
N ILE A 611 8.58 -3.35 -11.89
CA ILE A 611 7.70 -3.98 -10.88
C ILE A 611 7.55 -5.48 -11.14
N SER A 612 7.55 -5.90 -12.40
CA SER A 612 7.47 -7.31 -12.82
C SER A 612 8.57 -8.21 -12.26
N ASN A 613 9.68 -7.64 -11.81
CA ASN A 613 10.81 -8.37 -11.22
C ASN A 613 10.70 -8.51 -9.70
N HIS A 614 9.77 -7.83 -9.05
CA HIS A 614 9.57 -7.94 -7.61
C HIS A 614 9.08 -9.33 -7.25
N LYS A 615 9.79 -9.94 -6.32
CA LYS A 615 9.57 -11.34 -5.94
C LYS A 615 9.29 -11.51 -4.46
N TRP A 616 9.05 -10.41 -3.72
CA TRP A 616 8.68 -10.56 -2.33
C TRP A 616 7.36 -11.32 -2.21
N LYS A 617 7.31 -12.29 -1.30
CA LYS A 617 6.26 -13.30 -1.21
C LYS A 617 5.60 -13.36 0.16
N GLY A 618 5.80 -12.33 0.97
CA GLY A 618 5.39 -12.32 2.37
C GLY A 618 6.48 -12.82 3.33
N GLU A 619 7.69 -13.13 2.84
CA GLU A 619 8.78 -13.62 3.67
C GLU A 619 9.23 -12.55 4.67
N GLY A 620 9.36 -12.92 5.93
CA GLY A 620 9.77 -12.03 7.02
C GLY A 620 8.65 -11.23 7.65
N ALA A 621 7.45 -11.20 7.07
CA ALA A 621 6.29 -10.51 7.63
C ALA A 621 5.51 -11.40 8.60
N VAL A 622 4.76 -10.76 9.50
CA VAL A 622 4.00 -11.47 10.55
C VAL A 622 2.72 -12.12 10.01
N GLY A 623 2.14 -11.65 8.91
CA GLY A 623 0.85 -12.12 8.40
C GLY A 623 -0.34 -11.75 9.30
N PRO A 624 -1.50 -12.38 9.15
CA PRO A 624 -1.81 -13.42 8.18
C PRO A 624 -1.95 -12.90 6.76
N PHE A 625 -1.79 -13.81 5.81
CA PHE A 625 -2.16 -13.58 4.42
C PHE A 625 -3.26 -14.59 4.04
N LEU A 626 -4.39 -14.09 3.56
CA LEU A 626 -5.59 -14.86 3.30
C LEU A 626 -5.75 -15.15 1.82
N SER A 627 -6.21 -16.34 1.49
CA SER A 627 -6.76 -16.71 0.18
C SER A 627 -8.28 -16.62 0.21
N THR A 628 -8.93 -16.64 -0.93
CA THR A 628 -10.40 -16.69 -1.02
C THR A 628 -10.98 -17.76 -0.10
N ASP A 629 -12.05 -17.43 0.61
CA ASP A 629 -12.75 -18.22 1.61
C ASP A 629 -11.97 -18.47 2.93
N GLU A 630 -10.79 -17.88 3.11
CA GLU A 630 -10.09 -17.92 4.38
C GLU A 630 -10.52 -16.76 5.28
N TYR A 631 -10.50 -16.98 6.59
CA TYR A 631 -10.80 -15.94 7.56
C TYR A 631 -9.98 -16.04 8.84
N VAL A 632 -9.91 -14.95 9.56
CA VAL A 632 -9.25 -14.85 10.87
C VAL A 632 -10.18 -14.14 11.85
N VAL A 633 -10.05 -14.49 13.14
CA VAL A 633 -10.89 -13.93 14.22
C VAL A 633 -10.03 -13.47 15.38
N TRP A 634 -10.33 -12.26 15.89
CA TRP A 634 -9.77 -11.73 17.14
C TRP A 634 -10.88 -11.56 18.18
N ASN A 635 -10.52 -11.78 19.45
CA ASN A 635 -11.36 -11.40 20.58
C ASN A 635 -10.81 -10.08 21.14
N ILE A 636 -11.61 -9.05 21.08
CA ILE A 636 -11.24 -7.67 21.41
C ILE A 636 -11.95 -7.26 22.69
N PRO A 637 -11.25 -7.07 23.82
CA PRO A 637 -11.81 -6.46 25.01
C PRO A 637 -12.02 -4.96 24.79
N LEU A 638 -13.15 -4.46 25.27
CA LEU A 638 -13.57 -3.08 25.10
C LEU A 638 -13.26 -2.24 26.33
N ARG A 639 -12.98 -0.96 26.13
CA ARG A 639 -12.95 0.04 27.20
C ARG A 639 -14.36 0.49 27.56
N ASP A 640 -14.62 0.53 28.87
CA ASP A 640 -15.94 0.93 29.38
C ASP A 640 -16.18 2.41 29.14
N GLY A 641 -17.29 2.72 28.49
CA GLY A 641 -17.74 4.09 28.23
C GLY A 641 -17.15 4.73 26.97
N GLU A 642 -16.28 4.07 26.23
CA GLU A 642 -15.74 4.55 24.96
C GLU A 642 -16.53 3.98 23.77
N ASP A 643 -16.57 4.73 22.67
CA ASP A 643 -17.05 4.25 21.38
C ASP A 643 -16.03 3.27 20.79
N LEU A 644 -16.50 2.30 20.01
CA LEU A 644 -15.63 1.38 19.27
C LEU A 644 -15.59 1.80 17.81
N ASP A 645 -14.42 2.17 17.34
CA ASP A 645 -14.13 2.46 15.94
C ASP A 645 -13.15 1.44 15.39
N ILE A 646 -13.42 0.94 14.19
CA ILE A 646 -12.60 -0.07 13.52
C ILE A 646 -12.41 0.35 12.08
N GLN A 647 -11.17 0.25 11.59
CA GLN A 647 -10.81 0.41 10.19
C GLN A 647 -10.03 -0.81 9.71
N LEU A 648 -10.55 -1.47 8.69
CA LEU A 648 -9.89 -2.50 7.91
C LEU A 648 -9.48 -1.90 6.58
N VAL A 649 -8.22 -2.05 6.19
CA VAL A 649 -7.68 -1.54 4.93
C VAL A 649 -6.80 -2.57 4.25
N TRP A 650 -6.95 -2.70 2.95
CA TRP A 650 -6.07 -3.52 2.11
C TRP A 650 -5.79 -2.83 0.78
N ASN A 651 -4.72 -3.23 0.13
CA ASN A 651 -4.48 -2.88 -1.27
C ASN A 651 -5.04 -3.98 -2.16
N SER A 652 -5.77 -3.61 -3.20
CA SER A 652 -6.37 -4.52 -4.17
C SER A 652 -5.50 -4.63 -5.42
N ALA A 653 -5.51 -5.80 -6.06
CA ALA A 653 -4.90 -5.97 -7.38
C ALA A 653 -5.48 -4.94 -8.38
N PRO A 654 -4.68 -4.43 -9.33
CA PRO A 654 -5.12 -3.43 -10.31
C PRO A 654 -6.08 -4.03 -11.35
N ASN A 655 -7.11 -4.68 -10.89
CA ASN A 655 -8.13 -5.36 -11.68
C ASN A 655 -9.51 -4.78 -11.37
N ILE A 656 -9.93 -3.79 -12.15
CA ILE A 656 -11.23 -3.12 -11.95
C ILE A 656 -12.45 -3.99 -12.29
N ASP A 657 -12.27 -5.07 -13.03
CA ASP A 657 -13.34 -6.02 -13.36
C ASP A 657 -13.64 -6.98 -12.20
N ASN A 658 -12.63 -7.27 -11.37
CA ASN A 658 -12.72 -8.19 -10.26
C ASN A 658 -11.74 -7.78 -9.16
N ARG A 659 -12.21 -7.04 -8.18
CA ARG A 659 -11.38 -6.50 -7.09
C ARG A 659 -11.14 -7.57 -6.04
N ASP A 660 -10.05 -7.43 -5.30
CA ASP A 660 -9.89 -8.18 -4.05
C ASP A 660 -10.89 -7.64 -3.03
N ASP A 661 -11.57 -8.53 -2.33
CA ASP A 661 -12.66 -8.24 -1.42
C ASP A 661 -12.45 -8.92 -0.06
N LEU A 662 -12.40 -8.11 1.00
CA LEU A 662 -12.29 -8.54 2.39
C LEU A 662 -13.46 -7.97 3.18
N ASP A 663 -14.24 -8.83 3.83
CA ASP A 663 -15.31 -8.43 4.75
C ASP A 663 -14.80 -8.22 6.18
N LEU A 664 -15.17 -7.10 6.78
CA LEU A 664 -15.11 -6.85 8.21
C LEU A 664 -16.43 -7.24 8.89
N GLN A 665 -16.37 -8.11 9.87
CA GLN A 665 -17.53 -8.48 10.70
C GLN A 665 -17.23 -8.26 12.18
N VAL A 666 -18.08 -7.51 12.87
CA VAL A 666 -18.04 -7.36 14.33
C VAL A 666 -19.17 -8.18 14.94
N ILE A 667 -18.79 -9.21 15.71
CA ILE A 667 -19.73 -10.16 16.30
C ILE A 667 -19.90 -9.82 17.78
N LEU A 668 -21.09 -9.40 18.15
CA LEU A 668 -21.43 -9.09 19.53
C LEU A 668 -21.74 -10.37 20.33
N PRO A 669 -21.60 -10.35 21.69
CA PRO A 669 -21.86 -11.54 22.52
C PRO A 669 -23.29 -12.09 22.43
N ASP A 670 -24.26 -11.29 21.99
CA ASP A 670 -25.64 -11.71 21.75
C ASP A 670 -25.87 -12.37 20.37
N GLY A 671 -24.83 -12.46 19.55
CA GLY A 671 -24.85 -13.08 18.23
C GLY A 671 -25.22 -12.12 17.09
N ARG A 672 -25.44 -10.83 17.34
CA ARG A 672 -25.58 -9.83 16.27
C ARG A 672 -24.25 -9.64 15.57
N ILE A 673 -24.30 -9.50 14.25
CA ILE A 673 -23.16 -9.22 13.39
C ILE A 673 -23.37 -7.83 12.77
N LEU A 674 -22.36 -6.99 12.89
CA LEU A 674 -22.27 -5.71 12.21
C LEU A 674 -21.23 -5.86 11.09
N LEU A 675 -21.57 -5.41 9.90
CA LEU A 675 -20.73 -5.52 8.71
C LEU A 675 -19.96 -4.21 8.50
N GLY A 676 -18.80 -4.31 7.88
CA GLY A 676 -18.04 -3.14 7.41
C GLY A 676 -18.87 -2.32 6.42
N ASN A 677 -18.79 -1.00 6.54
CA ASN A 677 -19.49 -0.03 5.70
C ASN A 677 -21.05 -0.12 5.68
N ASP A 678 -21.66 -0.99 6.50
CA ASP A 678 -23.13 -1.11 6.62
C ASP A 678 -23.68 -0.06 7.60
N PHE A 679 -23.47 1.24 7.29
CA PHE A 679 -23.88 2.35 8.16
C PHE A 679 -25.40 2.54 8.22
N ASP A 680 -26.14 2.03 7.25
CA ASP A 680 -27.61 2.05 7.22
C ASP A 680 -28.27 0.77 7.80
N GLU A 681 -27.44 -0.14 8.32
CA GLU A 681 -27.83 -1.41 8.96
C GLU A 681 -28.75 -2.27 8.05
N ASN A 682 -28.48 -2.26 6.73
CA ASN A 682 -29.26 -3.04 5.76
C ASN A 682 -28.84 -4.52 5.68
N GLY A 683 -27.69 -4.88 6.24
CA GLY A 683 -27.15 -6.25 6.31
C GLY A 683 -26.50 -6.71 5.01
N ILE A 684 -26.06 -5.77 4.18
CA ILE A 684 -25.35 -6.04 2.92
C ILE A 684 -23.89 -5.69 3.10
N SER A 685 -22.98 -6.61 2.77
CA SER A 685 -21.54 -6.37 2.70
C SER A 685 -21.20 -5.40 1.58
N ASP A 686 -20.17 -4.62 1.77
CA ASP A 686 -19.56 -3.79 0.71
C ASP A 686 -18.66 -4.67 -0.17
N GLU A 687 -18.85 -4.63 -1.48
CA GLU A 687 -18.06 -5.36 -2.48
C GLU A 687 -17.22 -4.40 -3.34
N ILE A 688 -17.16 -3.11 -2.97
CA ILE A 688 -16.64 -2.07 -3.86
C ILE A 688 -15.39 -1.41 -3.27
N GLU A 689 -15.43 -1.09 -1.98
CA GLU A 689 -14.34 -0.37 -1.31
C GLU A 689 -13.22 -1.32 -0.86
N ASN A 690 -12.03 -0.78 -0.66
CA ASN A 690 -10.90 -1.46 -0.03
C ASN A 690 -10.54 -0.84 1.33
N ILE A 691 -11.52 -0.16 1.90
CA ILE A 691 -11.54 0.34 3.27
C ILE A 691 -12.91 -0.01 3.84
N GLU A 692 -12.93 -0.76 4.92
CA GLU A 692 -14.16 -1.05 5.63
C GLU A 692 -14.08 -0.55 7.07
N GLY A 693 -15.10 0.18 7.49
CA GLY A 693 -15.21 0.73 8.82
C GLY A 693 -16.48 0.29 9.55
N VAL A 694 -16.35 0.16 10.87
CA VAL A 694 -17.49 -0.02 11.80
C VAL A 694 -17.35 0.98 12.93
N HIS A 695 -18.41 1.72 13.19
CA HIS A 695 -18.57 2.59 14.34
C HIS A 695 -19.67 2.09 15.27
N ILE A 696 -19.37 1.89 16.55
CA ILE A 696 -20.35 1.49 17.55
C ILE A 696 -20.30 2.47 18.72
N ASN A 697 -21.36 3.25 18.84
CA ASN A 697 -21.47 4.19 19.95
C ASN A 697 -21.47 3.49 21.31
N SER A 698 -20.77 4.04 22.31
CA SER A 698 -20.64 3.50 23.66
C SER A 698 -21.99 3.18 24.33
N SER A 699 -23.05 3.92 23.98
CA SER A 699 -24.41 3.64 24.48
C SER A 699 -24.95 2.28 24.00
N LYS A 700 -24.50 1.77 22.85
CA LYS A 700 -24.83 0.43 22.34
C LYS A 700 -23.95 -0.67 22.95
N LEU A 701 -22.84 -0.31 23.59
CA LEU A 701 -21.86 -1.21 24.19
C LEU A 701 -22.03 -1.40 25.70
N VAL A 702 -22.98 -0.76 26.31
CA VAL A 702 -23.23 -0.88 27.76
C VAL A 702 -23.40 -2.33 28.19
N GLY A 703 -22.51 -2.83 29.06
CA GLY A 703 -22.49 -4.20 29.56
C GLY A 703 -21.85 -5.22 28.61
N ILE A 704 -21.28 -4.78 27.52
CA ILE A 704 -20.50 -5.62 26.61
C ILE A 704 -19.01 -5.37 26.93
N ASN A 705 -18.31 -6.40 27.37
CA ASN A 705 -16.89 -6.29 27.76
C ASN A 705 -15.94 -6.69 26.63
N SER A 706 -16.42 -7.39 25.62
CA SER A 706 -15.61 -7.80 24.46
C SER A 706 -16.47 -8.08 23.25
N VAL A 707 -15.87 -7.98 22.07
CA VAL A 707 -16.46 -8.38 20.79
C VAL A 707 -15.51 -9.29 20.04
N GLN A 708 -16.00 -9.99 19.02
CA GLN A 708 -15.14 -10.66 18.07
C GLN A 708 -15.09 -9.84 16.78
N ILE A 709 -13.88 -9.69 16.24
CA ILE A 709 -13.66 -9.15 14.92
C ILE A 709 -13.27 -10.28 14.01
N LYS A 710 -13.98 -10.46 12.91
CA LYS A 710 -13.72 -11.47 11.90
C LYS A 710 -13.43 -10.79 10.57
N ILE A 711 -12.30 -11.12 9.97
CA ILE A 711 -11.93 -10.69 8.63
C ILE A 711 -12.04 -11.89 7.70
N ILE A 712 -12.77 -11.75 6.60
CA ILE A 712 -13.04 -12.81 5.64
C ILE A 712 -12.53 -12.37 4.28
N ALA A 713 -11.69 -13.16 3.64
CA ALA A 713 -11.35 -12.95 2.24
C ALA A 713 -12.45 -13.53 1.34
N ARG A 714 -13.30 -12.68 0.78
CA ARG A 714 -14.38 -13.09 -0.12
C ARG A 714 -13.88 -13.40 -1.50
N ASN A 715 -13.01 -12.55 -1.99
CA ASN A 715 -12.40 -12.70 -3.29
C ASN A 715 -10.95 -12.24 -3.23
N VAL A 716 -10.04 -13.05 -3.74
CA VAL A 716 -8.64 -12.69 -3.90
C VAL A 716 -8.23 -13.06 -5.31
N ASN A 717 -7.67 -12.09 -6.05
CA ASN A 717 -7.11 -12.33 -7.36
C ASN A 717 -6.00 -13.37 -7.27
N VAL A 718 -5.97 -14.32 -8.21
CA VAL A 718 -4.98 -15.39 -8.21
C VAL A 718 -3.99 -15.24 -9.35
N GLY A 719 -2.73 -15.51 -9.03
CA GLY A 719 -1.63 -15.68 -9.97
C GLY A 719 -1.12 -17.13 -9.99
N PRO A 720 0.02 -17.40 -10.63
CA PRO A 720 0.52 -18.75 -10.85
C PRO A 720 1.17 -19.41 -9.61
N THR A 721 1.43 -18.65 -8.54
CA THR A 721 2.21 -19.15 -7.39
C THR A 721 1.35 -19.20 -6.13
N SER A 722 1.12 -20.40 -5.61
CA SER A 722 0.33 -20.57 -4.40
C SER A 722 1.08 -20.19 -3.13
N GLY A 723 0.35 -19.62 -2.19
CA GLY A 723 0.82 -19.34 -0.84
C GLY A 723 1.66 -18.06 -0.72
N VAL A 724 1.66 -17.21 -1.75
CA VAL A 724 2.40 -15.94 -1.74
C VAL A 724 1.46 -14.76 -1.99
N ILE A 725 1.92 -13.57 -1.66
CA ILE A 725 1.19 -12.32 -1.90
C ILE A 725 1.59 -11.69 -3.24
N GLY A 726 0.82 -10.69 -3.68
CA GLY A 726 1.07 -9.91 -4.88
C GLY A 726 0.51 -10.54 -6.14
N LEU A 727 0.71 -9.90 -7.29
CA LEU A 727 0.12 -10.31 -8.59
C LEU A 727 0.50 -11.72 -9.05
N ASN A 728 1.59 -12.27 -8.52
CA ASN A 728 2.01 -13.64 -8.79
C ASN A 728 1.39 -14.69 -7.85
N GLY A 729 0.64 -14.25 -6.85
CA GLY A 729 0.18 -15.05 -5.72
C GLY A 729 -1.32 -15.32 -5.72
N ASP A 730 -1.78 -15.86 -4.61
CA ASP A 730 -3.18 -16.14 -4.29
C ASP A 730 -3.52 -15.69 -2.87
N LYS A 731 -2.72 -14.79 -2.30
CA LYS A 731 -2.91 -14.30 -0.94
C LYS A 731 -2.87 -12.79 -0.86
N ILE A 732 -3.69 -12.26 0.04
CA ILE A 732 -3.78 -10.84 0.36
C ILE A 732 -3.46 -10.57 1.82
N GLY A 733 -2.77 -9.46 2.10
CA GLY A 733 -2.57 -8.93 3.44
C GLY A 733 -3.44 -7.71 3.67
N PHE A 734 -3.58 -7.33 4.93
CA PHE A 734 -4.41 -6.21 5.35
C PHE A 734 -3.86 -5.55 6.62
N ALA A 735 -4.40 -4.41 6.95
CA ALA A 735 -4.16 -3.72 8.21
C ALA A 735 -5.47 -3.43 8.94
N LEU A 736 -5.40 -3.43 10.27
CA LEU A 736 -6.48 -3.05 11.17
C LEU A 736 -6.02 -1.93 12.10
N ALA A 737 -6.88 -0.95 12.31
CA ALA A 737 -6.73 0.05 13.35
C ALA A 737 -8.04 0.14 14.15
N LEU A 738 -7.95 0.00 15.46
CA LEU A 738 -9.08 -0.03 16.38
C LEU A 738 -8.91 1.03 17.46
N LYS A 739 -9.99 1.70 17.83
CA LYS A 739 -10.05 2.63 18.96
C LYS A 739 -11.17 2.22 19.91
N GLY A 740 -11.05 2.53 21.21
CA GLY A 740 -12.01 2.15 22.24
C GLY A 740 -11.80 0.75 22.78
N VAL A 741 -10.57 0.23 22.65
CA VAL A 741 -10.21 -1.15 23.04
C VAL A 741 -9.27 -1.16 24.24
N GLU A 742 -9.35 -2.21 25.05
CA GLU A 742 -8.38 -2.49 26.11
C GLU A 742 -7.20 -3.24 25.50
N ARG A 743 -6.19 -2.50 25.02
CA ARG A 743 -5.06 -3.02 24.26
C ARG A 743 -4.34 -4.17 24.94
N SER A 744 -4.11 -4.09 26.24
CA SER A 744 -3.39 -5.11 27.01
C SER A 744 -4.11 -6.46 27.08
N GLY A 745 -5.39 -6.49 26.78
CA GLY A 745 -6.23 -7.68 26.80
C GLY A 745 -6.60 -8.23 25.44
N VAL A 746 -6.17 -7.60 24.34
CA VAL A 746 -6.32 -8.20 23.03
C VAL A 746 -5.49 -9.47 23.01
N TYR A 747 -6.17 -10.60 22.97
CA TYR A 747 -5.47 -11.85 22.81
C TYR A 747 -4.88 -11.87 21.42
N ALA A 748 -3.56 -11.81 21.42
CA ALA A 748 -2.82 -12.12 20.24
C ALA A 748 -3.43 -13.36 19.59
N GLU A 749 -3.70 -13.21 18.37
CA GLU A 749 -3.74 -14.21 17.35
C GLU A 749 -3.49 -15.61 17.91
N LYS A 750 -4.50 -16.43 17.88
CA LYS A 750 -4.22 -17.85 17.77
C LYS A 750 -3.25 -17.96 16.61
N SER A 751 -2.17 -18.72 16.80
CA SER A 751 -1.15 -18.90 15.77
C SER A 751 -1.82 -19.02 14.41
N TRP A 752 -1.31 -18.30 13.41
CA TRP A 752 -1.78 -18.27 12.02
C TRP A 752 -2.00 -19.66 11.38
N GLU A 753 -1.69 -20.72 12.09
CA GLU A 753 -1.95 -22.12 11.76
C GLU A 753 -3.44 -22.50 11.84
N GLU A 754 -4.31 -21.62 12.33
CA GLU A 754 -5.76 -21.82 12.44
C GLU A 754 -6.57 -20.98 11.46
N ILE A 755 -6.10 -20.78 10.23
CA ILE A 755 -6.92 -20.24 9.14
C ILE A 755 -8.03 -21.26 8.83
N VAL A 756 -9.27 -20.80 8.89
CA VAL A 756 -10.43 -21.67 8.67
C VAL A 756 -11.01 -21.40 7.30
N ILE A 757 -11.15 -22.43 6.50
CA ILE A 757 -11.77 -22.34 5.16
C ILE A 757 -13.28 -22.36 5.31
N ILE A 758 -13.97 -21.38 4.72
CA ILE A 758 -15.43 -21.38 4.61
C ILE A 758 -15.82 -22.35 3.50
N ASN A 759 -16.47 -23.43 3.86
CA ASN A 759 -17.16 -24.25 2.86
C ASN A 759 -18.59 -23.69 2.68
N ASP A 760 -18.86 -23.05 1.58
CA ASP A 760 -20.16 -22.46 1.21
C ASP A 760 -21.26 -23.49 0.89
N GLN A 761 -21.25 -24.62 1.58
CA GLN A 761 -22.37 -25.58 1.61
C GLN A 761 -23.01 -25.52 2.99
N GLY A 762 -23.84 -24.48 3.18
CA GLY A 762 -24.84 -24.31 4.24
C GLY A 762 -24.73 -25.22 5.48
N GLY A 763 -23.89 -24.88 6.44
CA GLY A 763 -23.81 -25.54 7.72
C GLY A 763 -22.39 -25.60 8.26
N GLU A 764 -22.11 -24.86 9.31
CA GLU A 764 -20.88 -24.97 10.10
C GLU A 764 -20.60 -26.45 10.44
N GLN A 765 -19.63 -27.03 9.76
CA GLN A 765 -18.95 -28.23 10.23
C GLN A 765 -17.53 -27.86 10.66
N GLY A 766 -17.43 -27.21 11.81
CA GLY A 766 -16.20 -27.22 12.55
C GLY A 766 -15.80 -28.66 12.80
N GLY A 767 -14.70 -29.13 12.23
CA GLY A 767 -14.20 -30.41 12.69
C GLY A 767 -13.42 -31.29 11.69
N VAL A 768 -13.20 -30.94 10.45
CA VAL A 768 -12.54 -31.88 9.51
C VAL A 768 -11.02 -31.71 9.44
N PHE A 769 -10.49 -30.53 9.71
CA PHE A 769 -9.04 -30.30 9.67
C PHE A 769 -8.30 -30.85 10.89
N SER A 770 -8.90 -30.79 12.08
CA SER A 770 -8.34 -31.41 13.31
C SER A 770 -8.09 -32.92 13.17
N ILE A 771 -8.91 -33.60 12.36
CA ILE A 771 -8.79 -35.04 12.19
C ILE A 771 -7.61 -35.43 11.28
N LYS A 772 -7.31 -34.70 10.24
CA LYS A 772 -6.19 -35.03 9.35
C LYS A 772 -4.82 -34.82 10.02
N TYR A 773 -4.65 -33.72 10.73
CA TYR A 773 -3.39 -33.46 11.45
C TYR A 773 -3.27 -34.39 12.67
N SER A 774 -4.35 -34.68 13.36
CA SER A 774 -4.35 -35.68 14.42
C SER A 774 -3.98 -37.08 13.88
N ILE A 775 -4.43 -37.45 12.69
CA ILE A 775 -4.05 -38.75 12.07
C ILE A 775 -2.59 -38.75 11.65
N ILE A 776 -2.08 -37.64 11.10
CA ILE A 776 -0.66 -37.50 10.73
C ILE A 776 0.22 -37.51 11.98
N SER A 777 -0.16 -36.81 13.03
CA SER A 777 0.54 -36.83 14.32
C SER A 777 0.53 -38.19 14.97
N ILE A 778 -0.60 -38.92 14.94
CA ILE A 778 -0.71 -40.27 15.42
C ILE A 778 0.14 -41.22 14.58
N LEU A 779 0.16 -41.09 13.26
CA LEU A 779 1.02 -41.89 12.37
C LEU A 779 2.51 -41.61 12.61
N LEU A 780 2.91 -40.37 12.80
CA LEU A 780 4.28 -39.99 13.15
C LEU A 780 4.67 -40.56 14.53
N LEU A 781 3.78 -40.48 15.52
CA LEU A 781 4.00 -41.05 16.83
C LEU A 781 4.11 -42.58 16.76
N LEU A 782 3.30 -43.22 15.93
CA LEU A 782 3.34 -44.66 15.69
C LEU A 782 4.65 -45.11 15.03
N VAL A 783 5.17 -44.32 14.07
CA VAL A 783 6.48 -44.52 13.43
C VAL A 783 7.60 -44.38 14.45
N VAL A 784 7.55 -43.40 15.33
CA VAL A 784 8.53 -43.20 16.41
C VAL A 784 8.47 -44.35 17.40
N VAL A 785 7.29 -44.77 17.81
CA VAL A 785 7.14 -45.91 18.72
C VAL A 785 7.62 -47.24 18.10
N LEU A 786 7.29 -47.46 16.83
CA LEU A 786 7.79 -48.62 16.07
C LEU A 786 9.30 -48.63 15.92
N SER A 787 9.88 -47.44 15.70
CA SER A 787 11.33 -47.28 15.64
C SER A 787 11.99 -47.55 16.98
N LEU A 788 11.43 -47.09 18.08
CA LEU A 788 11.92 -47.35 19.43
C LEU A 788 11.81 -48.84 19.78
N VAL A 789 10.70 -49.50 19.42
CA VAL A 789 10.54 -50.96 19.60
C VAL A 789 11.52 -51.76 18.75
N ALA A 790 11.81 -51.31 17.54
CA ALA A 790 12.84 -51.94 16.70
C ALA A 790 14.24 -51.78 17.27
N ILE A 791 14.56 -50.60 17.82
CA ILE A 791 15.86 -50.34 18.49
C ILE A 791 15.99 -51.22 19.76
N ASP A 792 14.90 -51.40 20.52
CA ASP A 792 14.89 -52.24 21.73
C ASP A 792 15.02 -53.71 21.38
N ARG A 793 14.42 -54.18 20.27
CA ARG A 793 14.61 -55.56 19.76
C ARG A 793 16.05 -55.80 19.26
N VAL A 794 16.67 -54.79 18.61
CA VAL A 794 18.08 -54.88 18.20
C VAL A 794 18.98 -54.97 19.46
N ARG A 795 18.71 -54.21 20.52
CA ARG A 795 19.42 -54.31 21.81
C ARG A 795 19.23 -55.63 22.51
N ILE A 796 18.04 -56.27 22.41
CA ILE A 796 17.79 -57.58 22.95
C ILE A 796 18.52 -58.68 22.16
N LEU A 797 18.68 -58.51 20.85
CA LEU A 797 19.47 -59.43 20.02
C LEU A 797 20.99 -59.33 20.28
N ASP A 798 21.48 -58.12 20.45
CA ASP A 798 22.90 -57.90 20.84
C ASP A 798 23.26 -58.46 22.24
N ASN A 799 22.30 -58.42 23.18
CA ASN A 799 22.53 -59.02 24.52
C ASN A 799 22.42 -60.55 24.55
N ASN A 800 21.88 -61.18 23.51
CA ASN A 800 21.80 -62.62 23.42
C ASN A 800 23.02 -63.31 22.75
N GLU A 801 23.89 -62.53 22.09
CA GLU A 801 25.15 -63.04 21.51
C GLU A 801 26.36 -63.02 22.46
N LEU A 802 26.24 -62.47 23.67
CA LEU A 802 27.29 -62.29 24.66
C LEU A 802 27.30 -63.35 25.79
N ASN A 803 26.89 -64.58 25.51
CA ASN A 803 27.06 -65.68 26.46
C ASN A 803 27.65 -66.94 25.79
N LEU A 804 28.93 -66.97 25.59
CA LEU A 804 29.75 -68.23 25.48
C LEU A 804 31.11 -68.02 26.21
N PRO A 805 31.62 -69.06 26.82
CA PRO A 805 32.50 -68.96 28.01
C PRO A 805 33.97 -68.69 27.66
N MET A 806 34.61 -68.08 28.64
CA MET A 806 36.06 -67.87 28.75
C MET A 806 36.90 -69.16 28.64
N ASN A 807 38.02 -69.02 27.97
CA ASN A 807 39.20 -69.86 28.27
C ASN A 807 40.44 -68.98 28.39
N GLU A 808 41.21 -69.35 29.41
CA GLU A 808 42.33 -68.61 29.97
C GLU A 808 43.60 -68.56 29.07
N GLY A 809 44.40 -67.50 29.24
CA GLY A 809 45.69 -67.40 28.70
C GLY A 809 46.34 -66.02 28.85
N GLU A 810 47.04 -65.79 29.93
CA GLU A 810 47.94 -64.66 30.24
C GLU A 810 49.32 -64.81 29.49
N PRO A 811 50.23 -63.80 29.66
CA PRO A 811 50.24 -62.33 29.37
C PRO A 811 51.49 -61.91 28.52
N SER A 812 51.58 -60.68 28.11
CA SER A 812 52.84 -59.87 28.17
C SER A 812 52.72 -58.46 27.67
N ASN A 813 53.13 -57.55 28.53
CA ASN A 813 53.91 -56.32 28.37
C ASN A 813 53.98 -55.69 26.96
N ASP A 814 53.83 -54.38 26.75
CA ASP A 814 54.62 -53.26 27.20
C ASP A 814 54.11 -51.92 26.57
N GLU A 815 54.26 -50.90 27.40
CA GLU A 815 54.61 -49.47 27.12
C GLU A 815 53.98 -48.76 25.92
N GLY A 816 53.32 -47.64 26.06
CA GLY A 816 53.79 -46.41 26.59
C GLY A 816 53.31 -45.25 25.72
N GLY A 817 52.90 -44.17 26.30
CA GLY A 817 53.03 -42.83 25.68
C GLY A 817 51.72 -42.12 25.32
N SER A 818 51.17 -41.37 26.20
CA SER A 818 51.08 -39.88 26.37
C SER A 818 50.29 -39.12 25.39
N LEU A 819 49.31 -38.49 25.98
CA LEU A 819 48.75 -37.13 25.77
C LEU A 819 49.37 -36.27 24.67
N HIS A 820 48.49 -35.58 23.95
CA HIS A 820 48.55 -34.10 23.92
C HIS A 820 47.24 -33.48 23.41
N THR A 821 46.68 -32.63 24.24
CA THR A 821 45.79 -31.50 23.95
C THR A 821 46.49 -30.44 23.11
N ALA A 822 45.79 -29.74 22.25
CA ALA A 822 46.24 -28.44 21.77
C ALA A 822 45.05 -27.52 21.52
N GLU A 823 45.09 -26.42 22.18
CA GLU A 823 44.26 -25.23 22.16
C GLU A 823 44.33 -24.47 20.85
N ALA A 824 43.34 -23.59 20.70
CA ALA A 824 43.26 -22.54 19.72
C ALA A 824 44.34 -21.46 19.94
N VAL A 825 44.83 -20.87 18.87
CA VAL A 825 45.53 -19.59 18.89
C VAL A 825 45.03 -18.70 17.77
N TYR A 826 44.59 -17.50 18.18
CA TYR A 826 44.38 -16.28 17.44
C TYR A 826 45.72 -15.64 17.02
N MET A 827 45.71 -15.01 15.86
CA MET A 827 46.52 -13.84 15.45
C MET A 827 45.97 -13.42 14.10
N GLY A 828 45.60 -12.21 13.71
CA GLY A 828 46.01 -10.87 14.12
C GLY A 828 46.98 -10.24 13.14
N ASP A 829 46.54 -9.13 12.54
CA ASP A 829 47.29 -8.04 11.89
C ASP A 829 47.94 -8.35 10.52
N ASP A 830 48.04 -7.50 9.57
CA ASP A 830 47.88 -6.09 9.26
C ASP A 830 48.19 -5.87 7.76
N ASP A 831 47.72 -4.71 7.25
CA ASP A 831 48.23 -3.88 6.15
C ASP A 831 48.07 -4.32 4.67
N GLU A 832 47.12 -3.67 3.93
CA GLU A 832 47.22 -2.49 3.04
C GLU A 832 45.84 -2.06 2.54
#